data_233e1d158452438b752438849bb32163
#
_entry.id   233e1d158452438b752438849bb32163
#
_cell.length_a   1.000
_cell.length_b   1.000
_cell.length_c   1.000
_cell.angle_alpha   90.00
_cell.angle_beta   90.00
_cell.angle_gamma   90.00
#
_symmetry.space_group_name_H-M   'P 1'
#
loop_
_entity.id
_entity.type
_entity.pdbx_description
1 polymer ?
#
loop_
_entity_poly.entity_id
_entity_poly.type
_entity_poly.pdbx_seq_one_letter_code
_entity_poly.pdbx_strand_id
1 'polypeptide(L)'
;MFKTQISTSALLVASALASTISASVFAAAPGKPTLGWGETKFAIIEVNQAATAYNQLVTVKDAADVSVSWNLWSGDVGNKAQVLLNGNVVWEGPSGASGTANFKVNKGGRYQMQVQLCNSDGCTASDAKQILVADTDGSHLVPLNAPLKENNRPYANKSGKVVGGYFVEWGVYGRKFPVDKIPAQNLTHILYGFTPICGGDGINDSLKEIEGSFEALQRACRGRGDFKVAIHDPWAAIQIPQAGVSEHSDPYKGNFGQLMALKQAHPDLKILPSVGGWTLSDPFFFFGDKTKRDIFVASVKEFLQTWKFFDGVDIDWEFPGGNGANPNLGNANDGETYVTLMRELRAMLDELSAETGRTYELTSAISAGDDKIQKVDYQAAQQYMDYIFLMSYDFNGGWTNTELGHQTNLYEASWDPNTRYTTANGVNALLGQGVTPGKIVVGAAMYGRGWTGVNGYSGNNPFTGTATGKVKGTWEAGVVDYRQIANDYMGSGWTYSYDETAEAPSLFKASTGDLITFDDARSVKAKGQYVLSNQLGGLFAWELDADNGDILNAMHEGLGHGEGTTPPVNKAPIANAGVDVNVTGPADVTLNGSGSRDPENNALTYLWTQVSGPTITIANADMANAAIQLGATSADVVYGFSLKVTDPEGLSATDSVTVTNKADTPNQAPVVTLAPTATVEAGKTVSIVASASDADGDALTYAWTVPAGVSATGQNSATLVVTGPNVTEATLYGLSVLVSDGALDASASTNLTVTPKVVGGGCDATDPNAGNYPAWQTSVVYNTGDTVSHSQLVWKAKYWTQGNTPSRTADQWLLLSQVDLGWDAGVVYNGGQTARYNGRVWKASYWTKGDVPGVAAVWVDIGAATCQ
;
A
#
# COMPACT_ATOMS: atom_id res chain seq x y z
N MET A 1 -61.71 -43.87 52.37
CA MET A 1 -62.79 -43.36 53.20
C MET A 1 -63.69 -42.52 52.34
N PHE A 2 -64.94 -42.93 52.35
CA PHE A 2 -66.17 -42.26 51.95
C PHE A 2 -66.28 -41.77 50.50
N LYS A 3 -67.04 -42.49 49.66
CA LYS A 3 -68.51 -42.70 49.55
C LYS A 3 -69.23 -41.34 49.40
N THR A 4 -70.13 -41.08 48.47
CA THR A 4 -71.27 -41.75 47.89
C THR A 4 -72.07 -40.62 47.20
N GLN A 5 -72.85 -40.66 46.26
CA GLN A 5 -73.94 -41.46 45.63
C GLN A 5 -74.79 -40.55 44.77
N ILE A 6 -75.12 -40.94 43.52
CA ILE A 6 -76.44 -41.29 42.99
C ILE A 6 -77.54 -40.23 43.02
N SER A 7 -78.10 -39.90 41.90
CA SER A 7 -79.48 -40.12 41.54
C SER A 7 -79.84 -39.55 40.18
N THR A 8 -80.12 -40.34 39.20
CA THR A 8 -81.31 -40.84 38.49
C THR A 8 -82.26 -39.82 37.84
N SER A 9 -82.38 -40.04 36.54
CA SER A 9 -83.57 -40.10 35.65
C SER A 9 -84.31 -38.84 35.27
N ALA A 10 -84.33 -38.58 33.95
CA ALA A 10 -85.62 -38.47 33.19
C ALA A 10 -85.34 -38.69 31.70
N LEU A 11 -86.01 -39.72 31.17
CA LEU A 11 -86.18 -40.01 29.73
C LEU A 11 -87.06 -38.95 29.10
N LEU A 12 -86.76 -38.43 27.97
CA LEU A 12 -87.70 -37.99 26.93
C LEU A 12 -87.08 -38.21 25.51
N VAL A 13 -87.80 -39.00 24.79
CA VAL A 13 -87.58 -39.35 23.36
C VAL A 13 -87.90 -38.15 22.49
N ALA A 14 -87.03 -37.85 21.55
CA ALA A 14 -87.33 -37.08 20.35
C ALA A 14 -86.43 -37.54 19.21
N SER A 15 -87.01 -37.94 18.20
CA SER A 15 -86.71 -38.59 16.94
C SER A 15 -85.54 -38.01 16.16
N ALA A 16 -84.78 -38.91 15.50
CA ALA A 16 -83.81 -38.82 14.49
C ALA A 16 -83.98 -37.74 13.38
N LEU A 17 -83.00 -36.96 13.13
CA LEU A 17 -82.53 -36.56 11.79
C LEU A 17 -81.05 -36.81 11.69
N ALA A 18 -80.70 -37.88 11.05
CA ALA A 18 -79.34 -38.18 10.67
C ALA A 18 -78.89 -37.20 9.56
N SER A 19 -78.24 -36.09 9.90
CA SER A 19 -77.39 -35.34 9.00
C SER A 19 -76.01 -35.98 9.01
N THR A 20 -75.68 -36.70 7.97
CA THR A 20 -74.32 -37.15 7.65
C THR A 20 -73.47 -35.91 7.44
N ILE A 21 -72.83 -35.42 8.51
CA ILE A 21 -71.70 -34.54 8.41
C ILE A 21 -70.58 -35.43 7.89
N SER A 22 -70.30 -35.36 6.54
CA SER A 22 -69.04 -35.80 6.00
C SER A 22 -67.99 -34.93 6.66
N ALA A 23 -67.30 -35.42 7.67
CA ALA A 23 -66.08 -34.86 8.14
C ALA A 23 -65.16 -34.91 6.94
N SER A 24 -64.98 -33.77 6.23
CA SER A 24 -63.86 -33.58 5.37
C SER A 24 -62.64 -33.81 6.22
N VAL A 25 -62.06 -34.98 6.09
CA VAL A 25 -60.71 -35.24 6.60
C VAL A 25 -59.83 -34.22 5.86
N PHE A 26 -59.53 -33.13 6.50
CA PHE A 26 -58.45 -32.28 6.03
C PHE A 26 -57.23 -33.21 6.06
N ALA A 27 -56.76 -33.60 4.89
CA ALA A 27 -55.52 -34.34 4.83
C ALA A 27 -54.45 -33.41 5.42
N ALA A 28 -53.75 -33.83 6.43
CA ALA A 28 -52.69 -33.06 7.05
C ALA A 28 -51.44 -33.07 6.14
N ALA A 29 -50.63 -32.02 6.21
CA ALA A 29 -49.33 -32.03 5.54
C ALA A 29 -48.54 -33.28 5.95
N PRO A 30 -47.65 -33.81 5.09
CA PRO A 30 -46.86 -35.01 5.35
C PRO A 30 -46.05 -34.92 6.67
N GLY A 31 -45.73 -36.08 7.24
CA GLY A 31 -44.87 -36.17 8.40
C GLY A 31 -43.47 -35.65 8.11
N LYS A 32 -42.75 -35.19 9.12
CA LYS A 32 -41.38 -34.65 9.00
C LYS A 32 -40.39 -35.78 8.76
N PRO A 33 -39.70 -35.82 7.57
CA PRO A 33 -38.69 -36.81 7.31
C PRO A 33 -37.41 -36.53 8.12
N THR A 34 -36.64 -37.57 8.41
CA THR A 34 -35.30 -37.52 9.00
C THR A 34 -34.28 -37.93 7.96
N LEU A 35 -33.24 -37.13 7.76
CA LEU A 35 -32.16 -37.47 6.85
C LEU A 35 -31.33 -38.65 7.36
N GLY A 36 -31.00 -39.57 6.48
CA GLY A 36 -30.15 -40.70 6.76
C GLY A 36 -28.69 -40.33 6.95
N TRP A 37 -27.94 -41.31 7.45
CA TRP A 37 -26.47 -41.20 7.44
C TRP A 37 -25.98 -41.27 6.01
N GLY A 38 -24.97 -40.45 5.68
CA GLY A 38 -24.35 -40.39 4.35
C GLY A 38 -23.23 -39.39 4.32
N GLU A 39 -22.52 -39.36 3.21
CA GLU A 39 -21.47 -38.41 2.94
C GLU A 39 -22.01 -36.98 3.01
N THR A 40 -21.14 -36.08 3.39
CA THR A 40 -21.43 -34.65 3.46
C THR A 40 -20.41 -33.80 2.69
N LYS A 41 -19.36 -34.43 2.16
CA LYS A 41 -18.34 -33.79 1.36
C LYS A 41 -18.30 -34.48 0.00
N PHE A 42 -18.55 -33.72 -1.04
CA PHE A 42 -18.57 -34.14 -2.45
C PHE A 42 -17.61 -33.26 -3.22
N ALA A 43 -17.16 -33.65 -4.41
CA ALA A 43 -16.26 -32.89 -5.22
C ALA A 43 -16.61 -32.94 -6.71
N ILE A 44 -16.44 -31.79 -7.40
CA ILE A 44 -16.53 -31.70 -8.86
C ILE A 44 -15.18 -32.14 -9.46
N ILE A 45 -14.08 -31.70 -8.86
CA ILE A 45 -12.73 -32.18 -9.19
C ILE A 45 -12.32 -33.14 -8.07
N GLU A 46 -12.20 -34.42 -8.35
CA GLU A 46 -11.77 -35.40 -7.36
C GLU A 46 -10.25 -35.50 -7.32
N VAL A 47 -9.68 -35.48 -6.12
CA VAL A 47 -8.25 -35.65 -5.87
C VAL A 47 -8.02 -36.99 -5.16
N ASN A 48 -7.25 -37.86 -5.77
CA ASN A 48 -6.77 -39.08 -5.14
C ASN A 48 -5.58 -38.77 -4.22
N GLN A 49 -5.83 -38.71 -2.92
CA GLN A 49 -4.84 -38.34 -1.91
C GLN A 49 -3.66 -39.32 -1.77
N ALA A 50 -3.71 -40.48 -2.42
CA ALA A 50 -2.63 -41.48 -2.41
C ALA A 50 -1.82 -41.48 -3.72
N ALA A 51 -2.26 -40.78 -4.75
CA ALA A 51 -1.57 -40.78 -6.04
C ALA A 51 -0.39 -39.80 -6.06
N THR A 52 0.67 -40.22 -6.79
CA THR A 52 1.83 -39.35 -7.07
C THR A 52 1.87 -38.91 -8.54
N ALA A 53 1.27 -39.69 -9.44
CA ALA A 53 1.18 -39.35 -10.86
C ALA A 53 0.01 -38.43 -11.13
N TYR A 54 0.22 -37.31 -11.82
CA TYR A 54 -0.79 -36.28 -12.08
C TYR A 54 -2.07 -36.83 -12.74
N ASN A 55 -1.94 -37.71 -13.72
CA ASN A 55 -3.07 -38.33 -14.38
C ASN A 55 -3.91 -39.28 -13.49
N GLN A 56 -3.36 -39.71 -12.35
CA GLN A 56 -4.03 -40.49 -11.34
C GLN A 56 -4.48 -39.65 -10.14
N LEU A 57 -3.86 -38.48 -9.97
CA LEU A 57 -4.12 -37.55 -8.89
C LEU A 57 -5.47 -36.86 -9.07
N VAL A 58 -5.83 -36.48 -10.32
CA VAL A 58 -6.96 -35.63 -10.62
C VAL A 58 -7.97 -36.34 -11.53
N THR A 59 -9.23 -36.31 -11.15
CA THR A 59 -10.38 -36.71 -11.97
C THR A 59 -11.36 -35.56 -12.09
N VAL A 60 -11.50 -34.98 -13.30
CA VAL A 60 -12.41 -33.88 -13.58
C VAL A 60 -13.79 -34.42 -13.94
N LYS A 61 -14.83 -33.90 -13.28
CA LYS A 61 -16.23 -34.20 -13.55
C LYS A 61 -16.99 -32.92 -13.89
N ASP A 62 -18.09 -33.04 -14.64
CA ASP A 62 -18.97 -31.91 -14.95
C ASP A 62 -19.80 -31.48 -13.74
N ALA A 63 -20.02 -32.39 -12.79
CA ALA A 63 -20.78 -32.13 -11.55
C ALA A 63 -20.45 -33.19 -10.48
N ALA A 64 -20.63 -32.82 -9.24
CA ALA A 64 -20.56 -33.73 -8.10
C ALA A 64 -21.79 -34.63 -8.05
N ASP A 65 -21.60 -35.92 -7.84
CA ASP A 65 -22.66 -36.91 -7.62
C ASP A 65 -23.06 -36.90 -6.14
N VAL A 66 -24.26 -36.38 -5.82
CA VAL A 66 -24.78 -36.27 -4.45
C VAL A 66 -25.87 -37.27 -4.22
N SER A 67 -25.81 -38.00 -3.10
CA SER A 67 -26.83 -38.96 -2.67
C SER A 67 -27.32 -38.59 -1.27
N VAL A 68 -28.62 -38.66 -1.08
CA VAL A 68 -29.28 -38.49 0.23
C VAL A 68 -30.36 -39.48 0.44
N SER A 69 -30.44 -40.08 1.61
CA SER A 69 -31.52 -40.95 2.03
C SER A 69 -32.36 -40.30 3.14
N TRP A 70 -33.62 -40.74 3.27
CA TRP A 70 -34.51 -40.29 4.35
C TRP A 70 -35.34 -41.43 4.92
N ASN A 71 -35.79 -41.23 6.12
CA ASN A 71 -36.76 -42.06 6.79
C ASN A 71 -37.87 -41.19 7.40
N LEU A 72 -39.10 -41.63 7.33
CA LEU A 72 -40.27 -41.06 7.99
C LEU A 72 -40.72 -42.01 9.10
N TRP A 73 -40.68 -41.57 10.34
CA TRP A 73 -41.01 -42.39 11.51
C TRP A 73 -42.49 -42.33 11.86
N SER A 74 -43.21 -41.28 11.50
CA SER A 74 -44.65 -41.09 11.74
C SER A 74 -45.22 -40.04 10.78
N GLY A 75 -46.55 -40.12 10.56
CA GLY A 75 -47.30 -39.20 9.69
C GLY A 75 -47.50 -39.75 8.27
N ASP A 76 -48.17 -38.94 7.43
CA ASP A 76 -48.42 -39.27 6.02
C ASP A 76 -47.11 -39.19 5.22
N VAL A 77 -46.93 -40.13 4.29
CA VAL A 77 -45.72 -40.17 3.41
C VAL A 77 -45.79 -39.16 2.26
N GLY A 78 -46.96 -38.56 2.04
CA GLY A 78 -47.19 -37.75 0.86
C GLY A 78 -47.20 -38.51 -0.44
N ASN A 79 -47.20 -37.80 -1.56
CA ASN A 79 -47.17 -38.35 -2.92
C ASN A 79 -45.92 -37.97 -3.71
N LYS A 80 -45.14 -37.03 -3.19
CA LYS A 80 -43.93 -36.51 -3.82
C LYS A 80 -42.86 -36.22 -2.76
N ALA A 81 -41.62 -36.60 -3.08
CA ALA A 81 -40.43 -36.19 -2.33
C ALA A 81 -39.58 -35.20 -3.14
N GLN A 82 -39.04 -34.23 -2.48
CA GLN A 82 -38.13 -33.24 -3.08
C GLN A 82 -36.87 -33.08 -2.24
N VAL A 83 -35.72 -32.88 -2.90
CA VAL A 83 -34.52 -32.46 -2.24
C VAL A 83 -34.33 -30.96 -2.50
N LEU A 84 -34.04 -30.22 -1.44
CA LEU A 84 -33.74 -28.80 -1.50
C LEU A 84 -32.28 -28.56 -1.14
N LEU A 85 -31.63 -27.68 -1.92
CA LEU A 85 -30.33 -27.04 -1.57
C LEU A 85 -30.57 -25.55 -1.38
N ASN A 86 -30.30 -25.04 -0.19
CA ASN A 86 -30.53 -23.62 0.17
C ASN A 86 -31.99 -23.20 -0.16
N GLY A 87 -32.98 -24.09 0.07
CA GLY A 87 -34.40 -23.84 -0.19
C GLY A 87 -34.84 -24.03 -1.64
N ASN A 88 -33.92 -24.25 -2.61
CA ASN A 88 -34.28 -24.51 -4.00
C ASN A 88 -34.39 -26.01 -4.29
N VAL A 89 -35.46 -26.44 -4.97
CA VAL A 89 -35.64 -27.82 -5.38
C VAL A 89 -34.61 -28.19 -6.44
N VAL A 90 -33.79 -29.22 -6.15
CA VAL A 90 -32.76 -29.75 -7.05
C VAL A 90 -33.07 -31.16 -7.53
N TRP A 91 -33.97 -31.85 -6.87
CA TRP A 91 -34.44 -33.17 -7.27
C TRP A 91 -35.89 -33.40 -6.84
N GLU A 92 -36.62 -34.16 -7.61
CA GLU A 92 -38.00 -34.51 -7.37
C GLU A 92 -38.24 -35.96 -7.76
N GLY A 93 -39.02 -36.68 -6.95
CA GLY A 93 -39.31 -38.10 -7.17
C GLY A 93 -40.42 -38.66 -6.30
N PRO A 94 -40.64 -39.98 -6.35
CA PRO A 94 -41.66 -40.66 -5.54
C PRO A 94 -41.40 -40.50 -4.04
N SER A 95 -42.47 -40.27 -3.29
CA SER A 95 -42.43 -40.27 -1.82
C SER A 95 -42.57 -41.70 -1.24
N GLY A 96 -42.20 -41.84 0.05
CA GLY A 96 -42.31 -43.09 0.80
C GLY A 96 -41.82 -42.90 2.25
N ALA A 97 -42.09 -43.89 3.11
CA ALA A 97 -41.60 -43.93 4.47
C ALA A 97 -40.08 -44.01 4.57
N SER A 98 -39.42 -44.36 3.49
CA SER A 98 -37.97 -44.24 3.26
C SER A 98 -37.71 -44.05 1.77
N GLY A 99 -36.61 -43.42 1.43
CA GLY A 99 -36.20 -43.21 0.05
C GLY A 99 -34.77 -42.79 -0.06
N THR A 100 -34.27 -42.73 -1.31
CA THR A 100 -32.95 -42.24 -1.66
C THR A 100 -33.09 -41.37 -2.92
N ALA A 101 -32.49 -40.21 -2.90
CA ALA A 101 -32.37 -39.33 -4.04
C ALA A 101 -30.89 -39.27 -4.48
N ASN A 102 -30.65 -39.38 -5.80
CA ASN A 102 -29.37 -39.17 -6.42
C ASN A 102 -29.50 -38.02 -7.40
N PHE A 103 -28.67 -37.03 -7.29
CA PHE A 103 -28.72 -35.83 -8.13
C PHE A 103 -27.31 -35.24 -8.33
N LYS A 104 -27.19 -34.33 -9.28
CA LYS A 104 -25.92 -33.69 -9.63
C LYS A 104 -25.89 -32.24 -9.19
N VAL A 105 -24.73 -31.80 -8.68
CA VAL A 105 -24.46 -30.42 -8.32
C VAL A 105 -23.24 -29.95 -9.11
N ASN A 106 -23.43 -28.97 -9.99
CA ASN A 106 -22.39 -28.46 -10.91
C ASN A 106 -21.70 -27.17 -10.44
N LYS A 107 -22.00 -26.72 -9.23
CA LYS A 107 -21.37 -25.54 -8.64
C LYS A 107 -20.82 -25.87 -7.25
N GLY A 108 -19.58 -25.48 -7.00
CA GLY A 108 -18.96 -25.57 -5.66
C GLY A 108 -19.68 -24.71 -4.64
N GLY A 109 -19.57 -25.08 -3.37
CA GLY A 109 -20.13 -24.29 -2.28
C GLY A 109 -20.54 -25.10 -1.06
N ARG A 110 -21.10 -24.40 -0.08
CA ARG A 110 -21.71 -24.93 1.13
C ARG A 110 -23.21 -24.83 1.01
N TYR A 111 -23.90 -25.94 1.18
CA TYR A 111 -25.33 -26.01 0.97
C TYR A 111 -26.03 -26.54 2.20
N GLN A 112 -27.18 -25.96 2.55
CA GLN A 112 -28.14 -26.52 3.49
C GLN A 112 -29.06 -27.46 2.71
N MET A 113 -28.88 -28.78 2.90
CA MET A 113 -29.65 -29.81 2.25
C MET A 113 -30.82 -30.25 3.14
N GLN A 114 -32.00 -30.33 2.54
CA GLN A 114 -33.22 -30.84 3.19
C GLN A 114 -33.94 -31.81 2.24
N VAL A 115 -34.65 -32.77 2.78
CA VAL A 115 -35.65 -33.53 2.05
C VAL A 115 -37.01 -33.10 2.56
N GLN A 116 -37.93 -32.79 1.65
CA GLN A 116 -39.33 -32.54 2.02
C GLN A 116 -40.26 -33.54 1.35
N LEU A 117 -41.26 -33.93 2.09
CA LEU A 117 -42.38 -34.74 1.59
C LEU A 117 -43.57 -33.82 1.36
N CYS A 118 -44.29 -34.02 0.25
CA CYS A 118 -45.37 -33.15 -0.17
C CYS A 118 -46.64 -33.95 -0.51
N ASN A 119 -47.81 -33.36 -0.24
CA ASN A 119 -49.12 -33.78 -0.75
C ASN A 119 -49.94 -32.55 -1.15
N SER A 120 -51.27 -32.71 -1.37
CA SER A 120 -52.15 -31.61 -1.75
C SER A 120 -52.25 -30.48 -0.72
N ASP A 121 -51.97 -30.77 0.56
CA ASP A 121 -52.14 -29.85 1.67
C ASP A 121 -50.83 -29.14 2.08
N GLY A 122 -49.72 -29.51 1.47
CA GLY A 122 -48.42 -28.85 1.67
C GLY A 122 -47.23 -29.78 1.69
N CYS A 123 -46.10 -29.21 2.06
CA CYS A 123 -44.82 -29.91 2.19
C CYS A 123 -44.27 -29.78 3.61
N THR A 124 -43.67 -30.85 4.12
CA THR A 124 -42.95 -30.85 5.39
C THR A 124 -41.50 -31.25 5.16
N ALA A 125 -40.58 -30.33 5.50
CA ALA A 125 -39.13 -30.51 5.33
C ALA A 125 -38.47 -31.12 6.57
N SER A 126 -37.42 -31.89 6.34
CA SER A 126 -36.46 -32.32 7.36
C SER A 126 -35.74 -31.16 8.03
N ASP A 127 -35.02 -31.40 9.13
CA ASP A 127 -33.97 -30.52 9.57
C ASP A 127 -32.92 -30.40 8.44
N ALA A 128 -32.30 -29.22 8.35
CA ALA A 128 -31.28 -28.99 7.37
C ALA A 128 -29.97 -29.68 7.78
N LYS A 129 -29.31 -30.30 6.84
CA LYS A 129 -27.96 -30.87 7.00
C LYS A 129 -26.99 -30.11 6.07
N GLN A 130 -25.92 -29.60 6.63
CA GLN A 130 -24.90 -28.97 5.79
C GLN A 130 -24.17 -30.02 5.00
N ILE A 131 -24.07 -29.80 3.69
CA ILE A 131 -23.17 -30.52 2.77
C ILE A 131 -22.21 -29.56 2.12
N LEU A 132 -21.10 -30.09 1.66
CA LEU A 132 -20.03 -29.37 1.00
C LEU A 132 -19.84 -30.01 -0.39
N VAL A 133 -19.87 -29.17 -1.42
CA VAL A 133 -19.49 -29.56 -2.79
C VAL A 133 -18.21 -28.81 -3.12
N ALA A 134 -17.10 -29.52 -3.15
CA ALA A 134 -15.81 -28.94 -3.41
C ALA A 134 -15.61 -28.67 -4.90
N ASP A 135 -15.10 -27.48 -5.18
CA ASP A 135 -14.56 -27.10 -6.49
C ASP A 135 -13.24 -26.35 -6.28
N THR A 136 -12.37 -26.37 -7.29
CA THR A 136 -11.03 -25.78 -7.21
C THR A 136 -11.02 -24.24 -7.34
N ASP A 137 -12.18 -23.61 -7.41
CA ASP A 137 -12.36 -22.16 -7.21
C ASP A 137 -12.33 -21.76 -5.72
N GLY A 138 -12.35 -22.73 -4.81
CA GLY A 138 -12.33 -22.52 -3.36
C GLY A 138 -13.68 -22.12 -2.74
N SER A 139 -14.76 -22.02 -3.50
CA SER A 139 -16.08 -21.54 -3.04
C SER A 139 -16.69 -22.34 -1.88
N HIS A 140 -16.21 -23.57 -1.66
CA HIS A 140 -16.62 -24.46 -0.54
C HIS A 140 -15.84 -24.20 0.75
N LEU A 141 -14.71 -23.49 0.70
CA LEU A 141 -13.80 -23.27 1.83
C LEU A 141 -14.26 -22.10 2.71
N VAL A 142 -13.81 -22.13 3.95
CA VAL A 142 -13.84 -20.95 4.82
C VAL A 142 -12.66 -20.05 4.41
N PRO A 143 -12.87 -18.74 4.30
CA PRO A 143 -11.77 -17.82 4.02
C PRO A 143 -10.61 -18.00 5.00
N LEU A 144 -9.39 -18.10 4.48
CA LEU A 144 -8.17 -18.22 5.28
C LEU A 144 -7.68 -16.82 5.65
N ASN A 145 -7.91 -16.41 6.88
CA ASN A 145 -7.32 -15.21 7.42
C ASN A 145 -5.87 -15.51 7.82
N ALA A 146 -4.93 -14.99 7.05
CA ALA A 146 -3.50 -15.06 7.34
C ALA A 146 -3.07 -13.72 7.99
N PRO A 147 -3.01 -13.63 9.34
CA PRO A 147 -2.61 -12.39 9.99
C PRO A 147 -1.15 -12.08 9.71
N LEU A 148 -0.82 -10.80 9.61
CA LEU A 148 0.57 -10.36 9.48
C LEU A 148 1.40 -10.85 10.65
N LYS A 149 2.58 -11.39 10.35
CA LYS A 149 3.51 -11.97 11.33
C LYS A 149 4.86 -11.26 11.22
N GLU A 150 5.69 -11.45 12.20
CA GLU A 150 7.03 -10.87 12.27
C GLU A 150 6.97 -9.34 12.14
N ASN A 151 7.82 -8.74 11.31
CA ASN A 151 7.88 -7.28 11.14
C ASN A 151 6.86 -6.74 10.13
N ASN A 152 6.05 -7.61 9.48
CA ASN A 152 5.07 -7.17 8.50
C ASN A 152 4.08 -6.18 9.10
N ARG A 153 3.91 -5.04 8.45
CA ARG A 153 2.93 -4.00 8.77
C ARG A 153 1.85 -3.92 7.70
N PRO A 154 0.62 -3.52 8.02
CA PRO A 154 -0.42 -3.37 7.01
C PRO A 154 -0.16 -2.14 6.12
N TYR A 155 -0.37 -2.29 4.82
CA TYR A 155 -0.26 -1.19 3.86
C TYR A 155 -1.48 -1.11 2.96
N ALA A 156 -1.85 0.12 2.57
CA ALA A 156 -2.84 0.36 1.53
C ALA A 156 -2.11 0.66 0.21
N ASN A 157 -2.36 -0.13 -0.81
CA ASN A 157 -1.79 0.08 -2.15
C ASN A 157 -2.48 1.27 -2.85
N LYS A 158 -1.98 2.48 -2.60
CA LYS A 158 -2.51 3.72 -3.17
C LYS A 158 -1.96 4.03 -4.57
N SER A 159 -0.85 3.45 -4.95
CA SER A 159 -0.22 3.68 -6.25
C SER A 159 -0.85 2.85 -7.38
N GLY A 160 -1.60 1.81 -7.04
CA GLY A 160 -2.11 0.82 -7.99
C GLY A 160 -1.00 -0.03 -8.65
N LYS A 161 0.24 0.04 -8.13
CA LYS A 161 1.37 -0.71 -8.64
C LYS A 161 1.34 -2.16 -8.17
N VAL A 162 1.96 -3.04 -8.93
CA VAL A 162 2.18 -4.43 -8.53
C VAL A 162 3.06 -4.46 -7.28
N VAL A 163 2.66 -5.26 -6.29
CA VAL A 163 3.48 -5.72 -5.18
C VAL A 163 3.36 -7.24 -5.20
N GLY A 164 4.34 -7.91 -5.79
CA GLY A 164 4.32 -9.34 -6.01
C GLY A 164 5.37 -10.08 -5.19
N GLY A 165 5.19 -11.39 -5.05
CA GLY A 165 6.21 -12.24 -4.45
C GLY A 165 6.09 -13.69 -4.88
N TYR A 166 7.23 -14.34 -5.00
CA TYR A 166 7.28 -15.79 -5.23
C TYR A 166 7.02 -16.55 -3.95
N PHE A 167 6.08 -17.47 -4.00
CA PHE A 167 5.87 -18.51 -2.99
C PHE A 167 6.35 -19.84 -3.55
N VAL A 168 7.25 -20.50 -2.87
CA VAL A 168 7.86 -21.73 -3.35
C VAL A 168 7.15 -22.97 -2.79
N GLU A 169 6.88 -23.95 -3.66
CA GLU A 169 6.17 -25.19 -3.32
C GLU A 169 6.81 -25.93 -2.13
N TRP A 170 8.13 -25.96 -2.08
CA TRP A 170 8.92 -26.64 -1.05
C TRP A 170 9.04 -25.86 0.27
N GLY A 171 8.50 -24.64 0.36
CA GLY A 171 8.52 -23.80 1.57
C GLY A 171 7.88 -24.47 2.79
N VAL A 172 6.98 -25.44 2.58
CA VAL A 172 6.31 -26.21 3.65
C VAL A 172 7.23 -27.14 4.43
N TYR A 173 8.39 -27.52 3.90
CA TYR A 173 9.35 -28.43 4.51
C TYR A 173 10.28 -27.72 5.52
N GLY A 174 11.58 -27.76 5.29
CA GLY A 174 12.61 -27.22 6.19
C GLY A 174 12.39 -25.74 6.53
N ARG A 175 11.89 -24.96 5.59
CA ARG A 175 11.58 -23.52 5.74
C ARG A 175 10.36 -23.27 6.63
N LYS A 176 9.43 -24.23 6.74
CA LYS A 176 8.22 -24.19 7.57
C LYS A 176 7.38 -22.94 7.29
N PHE A 177 7.25 -22.61 6.02
CA PHE A 177 6.49 -21.45 5.53
C PHE A 177 5.30 -21.91 4.67
N PRO A 178 4.21 -22.41 5.28
CA PRO A 178 2.95 -22.67 4.58
C PRO A 178 2.23 -21.38 4.18
N VAL A 179 1.22 -21.49 3.34
CA VAL A 179 0.47 -20.37 2.77
C VAL A 179 -0.15 -19.45 3.82
N ASP A 180 -0.54 -19.96 5.01
CA ASP A 180 -1.08 -19.15 6.11
C ASP A 180 -0.05 -18.20 6.77
N LYS A 181 1.21 -18.25 6.32
CA LYS A 181 2.23 -17.28 6.71
C LYS A 181 2.45 -16.16 5.69
N ILE A 182 1.90 -16.30 4.49
CA ILE A 182 1.99 -15.27 3.45
C ILE A 182 1.30 -13.99 3.96
N PRO A 183 1.96 -12.82 3.88
CA PRO A 183 1.34 -11.53 4.22
C PRO A 183 0.41 -11.03 3.08
N ALA A 184 -0.63 -11.81 2.77
CA ALA A 184 -1.44 -11.69 1.56
C ALA A 184 -2.12 -10.34 1.39
N GLN A 185 -2.51 -9.68 2.52
CA GLN A 185 -3.11 -8.34 2.46
C GLN A 185 -2.15 -7.26 1.92
N ASN A 186 -0.84 -7.55 1.91
CA ASN A 186 0.19 -6.67 1.38
C ASN A 186 0.61 -7.04 -0.06
N LEU A 187 -0.04 -8.02 -0.68
CA LEU A 187 0.34 -8.49 -2.00
C LEU A 187 -0.78 -8.25 -3.01
N THR A 188 -0.41 -7.94 -4.23
CA THR A 188 -1.29 -7.96 -5.40
C THR A 188 -1.16 -9.26 -6.19
N HIS A 189 0.05 -9.87 -6.16
CA HIS A 189 0.37 -11.06 -6.92
C HIS A 189 1.16 -12.06 -6.08
N ILE A 190 0.80 -13.33 -6.19
CA ILE A 190 1.60 -14.47 -5.76
C ILE A 190 1.98 -15.27 -6.99
N LEU A 191 3.27 -15.47 -7.20
CA LEU A 191 3.82 -16.34 -8.22
C LEU A 191 4.16 -17.68 -7.54
N TYR A 192 3.46 -18.75 -7.92
CA TYR A 192 3.64 -20.08 -7.33
C TYR A 192 4.78 -20.83 -8.03
N GLY A 193 5.92 -20.91 -7.42
CA GLY A 193 7.12 -21.55 -7.96
C GLY A 193 7.36 -22.96 -7.42
N PHE A 194 7.57 -23.96 -8.27
CA PHE A 194 7.43 -23.90 -9.70
C PHE A 194 6.58 -25.03 -10.23
N THR A 195 5.94 -24.77 -11.34
CA THR A 195 5.13 -25.76 -12.05
C THR A 195 5.97 -26.35 -13.20
N PRO A 196 6.28 -27.65 -13.18
CA PRO A 196 7.16 -28.24 -14.16
C PRO A 196 6.46 -28.61 -15.46
N ILE A 197 7.26 -28.74 -16.49
CA ILE A 197 6.86 -29.34 -17.78
C ILE A 197 7.38 -30.78 -17.81
N CYS A 198 6.50 -31.74 -18.07
CA CYS A 198 6.86 -33.15 -18.17
C CYS A 198 7.86 -33.41 -19.30
N GLY A 199 8.77 -34.34 -19.06
CA GLY A 199 9.77 -34.81 -19.99
C GLY A 199 10.82 -35.66 -19.26
N GLY A 200 11.37 -36.66 -19.92
CA GLY A 200 12.40 -37.50 -19.37
C GLY A 200 13.83 -37.06 -19.69
N ASP A 201 14.72 -38.02 -19.80
CA ASP A 201 16.12 -37.80 -20.18
C ASP A 201 16.24 -37.00 -21.48
N GLY A 202 17.13 -36.01 -21.48
CA GLY A 202 17.32 -35.08 -22.60
C GLY A 202 16.34 -33.93 -22.67
N ILE A 203 15.27 -33.89 -21.83
CA ILE A 203 14.27 -32.80 -21.79
C ILE A 203 14.35 -32.02 -20.48
N ASN A 204 14.66 -32.68 -19.34
CA ASN A 204 14.75 -32.04 -18.01
C ASN A 204 16.09 -32.40 -17.33
N ASP A 205 17.18 -32.37 -18.05
CA ASP A 205 18.47 -32.84 -17.54
C ASP A 205 19.05 -31.96 -16.42
N SER A 206 18.74 -30.63 -16.45
CA SER A 206 19.14 -29.69 -15.38
C SER A 206 18.61 -30.09 -14.01
N LEU A 207 17.44 -30.71 -13.95
CA LEU A 207 16.84 -31.12 -12.69
C LEU A 207 17.61 -32.25 -11.98
N LYS A 208 18.50 -32.97 -12.69
CA LYS A 208 19.38 -34.00 -12.14
C LYS A 208 20.46 -33.46 -11.20
N GLU A 209 20.69 -32.12 -11.23
CA GLU A 209 21.60 -31.43 -10.30
C GLU A 209 21.03 -31.38 -8.88
N ILE A 210 19.72 -31.55 -8.71
CA ILE A 210 19.04 -31.58 -7.41
C ILE A 210 18.68 -33.01 -7.08
N GLU A 211 19.30 -33.56 -6.03
CA GLU A 211 19.14 -34.97 -5.61
C GLU A 211 17.64 -35.32 -5.44
N GLY A 212 17.19 -36.34 -6.15
CA GLY A 212 15.83 -36.89 -6.08
C GLY A 212 14.75 -36.09 -6.81
N SER A 213 15.08 -34.90 -7.33
CA SER A 213 14.10 -33.98 -7.94
C SER A 213 13.68 -34.46 -9.34
N PHE A 214 14.63 -34.94 -10.14
CA PHE A 214 14.34 -35.53 -11.45
C PHE A 214 13.43 -36.77 -11.32
N GLU A 215 13.73 -37.66 -10.39
CA GLU A 215 12.93 -38.87 -10.12
C GLU A 215 11.53 -38.49 -9.61
N ALA A 216 11.41 -37.41 -8.83
CA ALA A 216 10.10 -36.89 -8.39
C ALA A 216 9.28 -36.45 -9.59
N LEU A 217 9.88 -35.66 -10.50
CA LEU A 217 9.22 -35.29 -11.75
C LEU A 217 8.79 -36.50 -12.59
N GLN A 218 9.66 -37.50 -12.74
CA GLN A 218 9.32 -38.71 -13.48
C GLN A 218 8.14 -39.46 -12.84
N ARG A 219 8.02 -39.46 -11.51
CA ARG A 219 6.86 -40.04 -10.81
C ARG A 219 5.60 -39.23 -11.07
N ALA A 220 5.68 -37.92 -10.97
CA ALA A 220 4.56 -37.00 -11.19
C ALA A 220 4.05 -37.06 -12.64
N CYS A 221 4.94 -37.19 -13.60
CA CYS A 221 4.62 -37.25 -15.03
C CYS A 221 4.28 -38.64 -15.56
N ARG A 222 4.23 -39.68 -14.71
CA ARG A 222 3.96 -41.04 -15.18
C ARG A 222 2.62 -41.15 -15.91
N GLY A 223 2.66 -41.58 -17.18
CA GLY A 223 1.49 -41.68 -18.05
C GLY A 223 0.97 -40.32 -18.57
N ARG A 224 1.68 -39.20 -18.27
CA ARG A 224 1.45 -37.91 -18.88
C ARG A 224 2.48 -37.71 -20.00
N GLY A 225 2.06 -37.26 -21.16
CA GLY A 225 2.97 -37.04 -22.30
C GLY A 225 3.97 -35.92 -22.02
N ASP A 226 5.11 -35.98 -22.73
CA ASP A 226 6.11 -34.92 -22.68
C ASP A 226 5.53 -33.56 -23.08
N PHE A 227 6.13 -32.48 -22.60
CA PHE A 227 5.75 -31.08 -22.81
C PHE A 227 4.38 -30.68 -22.20
N LYS A 228 3.82 -31.48 -21.32
CA LYS A 228 2.63 -31.12 -20.55
C LYS A 228 2.98 -30.62 -19.16
N VAL A 229 2.25 -29.61 -18.69
CA VAL A 229 2.37 -29.10 -17.32
C VAL A 229 1.86 -30.13 -16.31
N ALA A 230 2.53 -30.22 -15.15
CA ALA A 230 2.14 -31.11 -14.05
C ALA A 230 2.37 -30.43 -12.68
N ILE A 231 1.96 -31.07 -11.59
CA ILE A 231 2.38 -30.72 -10.23
C ILE A 231 3.68 -31.49 -9.95
N HIS A 232 4.70 -30.81 -9.45
CA HIS A 232 5.99 -31.44 -9.17
C HIS A 232 5.94 -32.32 -7.92
N ASP A 233 5.43 -31.76 -6.82
CA ASP A 233 5.28 -32.45 -5.54
C ASP A 233 3.79 -32.48 -5.11
N PRO A 234 3.06 -33.54 -5.43
CA PRO A 234 1.66 -33.68 -5.03
C PRO A 234 1.44 -33.64 -3.51
N TRP A 235 2.43 -34.03 -2.71
CA TRP A 235 2.32 -33.97 -1.25
C TRP A 235 2.26 -32.52 -0.76
N ALA A 236 3.21 -31.70 -1.17
CA ALA A 236 3.23 -30.27 -0.82
C ALA A 236 2.05 -29.51 -1.43
N ALA A 237 1.76 -29.78 -2.71
CA ALA A 237 0.76 -29.02 -3.46
C ALA A 237 -0.68 -29.28 -2.97
N ILE A 238 -1.07 -30.58 -2.70
CA ILE A 238 -2.51 -30.90 -2.52
C ILE A 238 -2.82 -31.94 -1.45
N GLN A 239 -1.81 -32.58 -0.82
CA GLN A 239 -2.04 -33.71 0.07
C GLN A 239 -1.69 -33.43 1.54
N ILE A 240 -0.66 -32.62 1.85
CA ILE A 240 -0.24 -32.34 3.22
C ILE A 240 -1.34 -31.59 4.01
N PRO A 241 -1.72 -32.07 5.21
CA PRO A 241 -2.65 -31.34 6.06
C PRO A 241 -2.07 -29.98 6.50
N GLN A 242 -2.80 -28.90 6.27
CA GLN A 242 -2.42 -27.54 6.61
C GLN A 242 -3.58 -26.81 7.34
N ALA A 243 -3.29 -25.69 7.99
CA ALA A 243 -4.30 -24.88 8.68
C ALA A 243 -5.49 -24.54 7.75
N GLY A 244 -6.72 -24.81 8.20
CA GLY A 244 -7.94 -24.58 7.44
C GLY A 244 -8.32 -25.69 6.44
N VAL A 245 -7.41 -26.61 6.12
CA VAL A 245 -7.59 -27.74 5.20
C VAL A 245 -6.88 -29.00 5.72
N SER A 246 -7.09 -29.30 7.01
CA SER A 246 -6.33 -30.33 7.74
C SER A 246 -7.09 -31.63 7.97
N GLU A 247 -8.40 -31.68 7.72
CA GLU A 247 -9.19 -32.88 7.97
C GLU A 247 -8.89 -33.98 6.96
N HIS A 248 -8.93 -35.24 7.40
CA HIS A 248 -8.74 -36.39 6.51
C HIS A 248 -9.69 -36.37 5.32
N SER A 249 -10.92 -35.94 5.56
CA SER A 249 -12.00 -35.86 4.57
C SER A 249 -11.99 -34.60 3.70
N ASP A 250 -11.02 -33.70 3.89
CA ASP A 250 -10.93 -32.51 3.04
C ASP A 250 -10.50 -32.90 1.61
N PRO A 251 -11.28 -32.54 0.58
CA PRO A 251 -10.98 -32.90 -0.80
C PRO A 251 -9.67 -32.32 -1.30
N TYR A 252 -9.37 -31.08 -0.91
CA TYR A 252 -8.16 -30.34 -1.27
C TYR A 252 -7.42 -29.89 -0.02
N LYS A 253 -6.14 -30.23 0.06
CA LYS A 253 -5.23 -29.88 1.15
C LYS A 253 -4.01 -29.14 0.61
N GLY A 254 -2.92 -29.11 1.36
CA GLY A 254 -1.63 -28.56 0.93
C GLY A 254 -1.68 -27.08 0.53
N ASN A 255 -0.71 -26.70 -0.26
CA ASN A 255 -0.58 -25.31 -0.74
C ASN A 255 -1.80 -24.87 -1.55
N PHE A 256 -2.33 -25.73 -2.43
CA PHE A 256 -3.48 -25.39 -3.28
C PHE A 256 -4.75 -25.20 -2.45
N GLY A 257 -5.01 -26.08 -1.48
CA GLY A 257 -6.16 -25.94 -0.58
C GLY A 257 -6.09 -24.65 0.23
N GLN A 258 -4.92 -24.31 0.76
CA GLN A 258 -4.74 -23.03 1.47
C GLN A 258 -4.80 -21.82 0.53
N LEU A 259 -4.23 -21.88 -0.69
CA LEU A 259 -4.32 -20.79 -1.67
C LEU A 259 -5.77 -20.54 -2.12
N MET A 260 -6.55 -21.62 -2.33
CA MET A 260 -7.99 -21.50 -2.57
C MET A 260 -8.71 -20.77 -1.43
N ALA A 261 -8.40 -21.12 -0.19
CA ALA A 261 -9.00 -20.50 0.99
C ALA A 261 -8.51 -19.05 1.19
N LEU A 262 -7.23 -18.78 0.88
CA LEU A 262 -6.66 -17.43 0.89
C LEU A 262 -7.34 -16.53 -0.16
N LYS A 263 -7.62 -17.07 -1.34
CA LYS A 263 -8.34 -16.37 -2.40
C LYS A 263 -9.76 -15.98 -1.99
N GLN A 264 -10.42 -16.76 -1.15
CA GLN A 264 -11.74 -16.39 -0.59
C GLN A 264 -11.64 -15.21 0.39
N ALA A 265 -10.51 -15.07 1.09
CA ALA A 265 -10.26 -13.92 1.98
C ALA A 265 -9.77 -12.67 1.21
N HIS A 266 -9.09 -12.87 0.08
CA HIS A 266 -8.47 -11.83 -0.73
C HIS A 266 -8.83 -12.03 -2.22
N PRO A 267 -10.07 -11.75 -2.64
CA PRO A 267 -10.55 -12.06 -4.00
C PRO A 267 -9.81 -11.31 -5.10
N ASP A 268 -9.25 -10.15 -4.83
CA ASP A 268 -8.49 -9.34 -5.78
C ASP A 268 -7.03 -9.79 -5.95
N LEU A 269 -6.52 -10.61 -5.02
CA LEU A 269 -5.17 -11.16 -5.07
C LEU A 269 -5.02 -12.07 -6.28
N LYS A 270 -4.06 -11.80 -7.14
CA LYS A 270 -3.72 -12.62 -8.30
C LYS A 270 -2.77 -13.74 -7.89
N ILE A 271 -3.08 -14.97 -8.30
CA ILE A 271 -2.25 -16.15 -8.04
C ILE A 271 -1.97 -16.82 -9.38
N LEU A 272 -0.69 -16.88 -9.75
CA LEU A 272 -0.27 -17.44 -11.04
C LEU A 272 0.68 -18.61 -10.80
N PRO A 273 0.48 -19.76 -11.43
CA PRO A 273 1.51 -20.80 -11.48
C PRO A 273 2.67 -20.28 -12.35
N SER A 274 3.86 -20.29 -11.80
CA SER A 274 5.09 -19.97 -12.52
C SER A 274 5.66 -21.26 -13.11
N VAL A 275 5.72 -21.30 -14.45
CA VAL A 275 6.16 -22.48 -15.20
C VAL A 275 7.62 -22.27 -15.62
N GLY A 276 8.50 -23.16 -15.20
CA GLY A 276 9.94 -23.07 -15.47
C GLY A 276 10.76 -22.83 -14.22
N GLY A 277 11.62 -21.82 -14.25
CA GLY A 277 12.66 -21.55 -13.25
C GLY A 277 13.99 -22.20 -13.60
N TRP A 278 15.05 -21.93 -12.81
CA TRP A 278 16.44 -22.25 -13.14
C TRP A 278 16.66 -23.68 -13.66
N THR A 279 16.22 -24.70 -12.91
CA THR A 279 16.44 -26.12 -13.27
C THR A 279 15.29 -26.76 -14.04
N LEU A 280 14.17 -26.01 -14.26
CA LEU A 280 12.99 -26.51 -14.95
C LEU A 280 12.73 -25.83 -16.30
N SER A 281 13.71 -25.02 -16.78
CA SER A 281 13.61 -24.31 -18.05
C SER A 281 14.01 -25.15 -19.28
N ASP A 282 14.67 -26.31 -19.11
CA ASP A 282 15.15 -27.12 -20.24
C ASP A 282 14.08 -27.40 -21.30
N PRO A 283 12.81 -27.74 -20.98
CA PRO A 283 11.80 -28.04 -21.99
C PRO A 283 11.47 -26.89 -22.96
N PHE A 284 11.65 -25.63 -22.53
CA PHE A 284 11.37 -24.48 -23.39
C PHE A 284 12.24 -24.42 -24.64
N PHE A 285 13.48 -24.91 -24.55
CA PHE A 285 14.41 -24.90 -25.68
C PHE A 285 13.98 -25.81 -26.82
N PHE A 286 12.98 -26.67 -26.62
CA PHE A 286 12.39 -27.51 -27.64
C PHE A 286 11.17 -26.87 -28.32
N PHE A 287 10.74 -25.70 -27.87
CA PHE A 287 9.53 -25.05 -28.37
C PHE A 287 9.71 -24.30 -29.70
N GLY A 288 10.87 -24.37 -30.35
CA GLY A 288 10.99 -24.12 -31.79
C GLY A 288 10.05 -25.02 -32.62
N ASP A 289 9.76 -26.25 -32.13
CA ASP A 289 8.80 -27.17 -32.72
C ASP A 289 7.35 -26.78 -32.31
N LYS A 290 6.53 -26.38 -33.30
CA LYS A 290 5.15 -25.99 -33.06
C LYS A 290 4.31 -27.10 -32.40
N THR A 291 4.56 -28.37 -32.73
CA THR A 291 3.79 -29.50 -32.16
C THR A 291 3.98 -29.55 -30.64
N LYS A 292 5.19 -29.31 -30.15
CA LYS A 292 5.53 -29.30 -28.73
C LYS A 292 4.90 -28.10 -28.02
N ARG A 293 4.93 -26.90 -28.67
CA ARG A 293 4.23 -25.71 -28.14
C ARG A 293 2.73 -25.93 -28.05
N ASP A 294 2.09 -26.53 -29.08
CA ASP A 294 0.66 -26.82 -29.06
C ASP A 294 0.29 -27.76 -27.90
N ILE A 295 1.11 -28.79 -27.63
CA ILE A 295 0.93 -29.68 -26.48
C ILE A 295 1.04 -28.91 -25.17
N PHE A 296 2.05 -28.05 -25.03
CA PHE A 296 2.28 -27.25 -23.84
C PHE A 296 1.12 -26.27 -23.60
N VAL A 297 0.76 -25.45 -24.59
CA VAL A 297 -0.31 -24.45 -24.50
C VAL A 297 -1.66 -25.11 -24.14
N ALA A 298 -1.99 -26.22 -24.79
CA ALA A 298 -3.19 -26.98 -24.48
C ALA A 298 -3.16 -27.53 -23.03
N SER A 299 -2.00 -27.95 -22.53
CA SER A 299 -1.87 -28.45 -21.16
C SER A 299 -1.92 -27.34 -20.12
N VAL A 300 -1.48 -26.11 -20.43
CA VAL A 300 -1.70 -24.94 -19.57
C VAL A 300 -3.19 -24.62 -19.47
N LYS A 301 -3.93 -24.65 -20.59
CA LYS A 301 -5.40 -24.50 -20.57
C LYS A 301 -6.05 -25.55 -19.68
N GLU A 302 -5.71 -26.84 -19.86
CA GLU A 302 -6.19 -27.94 -19.02
C GLU A 302 -5.89 -27.70 -17.53
N PHE A 303 -4.68 -27.22 -17.22
CA PHE A 303 -4.25 -26.95 -15.85
C PHE A 303 -5.08 -25.82 -15.21
N LEU A 304 -5.30 -24.70 -15.90
CA LEU A 304 -6.11 -23.59 -15.43
C LEU A 304 -7.60 -23.93 -15.33
N GLN A 305 -8.14 -24.77 -16.23
CA GLN A 305 -9.50 -25.29 -16.14
C GLN A 305 -9.69 -26.24 -14.95
N THR A 306 -8.62 -26.98 -14.59
CA THR A 306 -8.61 -27.88 -13.44
C THR A 306 -8.45 -27.13 -12.12
N TRP A 307 -7.51 -26.19 -12.06
CA TRP A 307 -7.18 -25.43 -10.85
C TRP A 307 -7.69 -23.99 -10.99
N LYS A 308 -9.00 -23.86 -10.84
CA LYS A 308 -9.78 -22.63 -11.15
C LYS A 308 -9.41 -21.42 -10.27
N PHE A 309 -8.69 -21.62 -9.16
CA PHE A 309 -8.24 -20.52 -8.31
C PHE A 309 -7.09 -19.71 -8.89
N PHE A 310 -6.37 -20.23 -9.87
CA PHE A 310 -5.34 -19.49 -10.58
C PHE A 310 -5.94 -18.42 -11.51
N ASP A 311 -5.27 -17.28 -11.61
CA ASP A 311 -5.71 -16.09 -12.35
C ASP A 311 -4.94 -15.89 -13.67
N GLY A 312 -4.13 -16.83 -14.09
CA GLY A 312 -3.30 -16.72 -15.27
C GLY A 312 -2.12 -17.68 -15.24
N VAL A 313 -1.06 -17.35 -15.95
CA VAL A 313 0.19 -18.12 -15.94
C VAL A 313 1.38 -17.17 -16.02
N ASP A 314 2.42 -17.48 -15.28
CA ASP A 314 3.74 -16.87 -15.37
C ASP A 314 4.69 -17.82 -16.08
N ILE A 315 5.56 -17.30 -16.96
CA ILE A 315 6.56 -18.05 -17.69
C ILE A 315 7.94 -17.62 -17.22
N ASP A 316 8.69 -18.57 -16.70
CA ASP A 316 10.04 -18.35 -16.20
C ASP A 316 11.04 -19.19 -17.00
N TRP A 317 11.35 -18.72 -18.22
CA TRP A 317 12.33 -19.35 -19.11
C TRP A 317 13.71 -18.76 -18.89
N GLU A 318 14.61 -19.54 -18.28
CA GLU A 318 15.97 -19.14 -17.92
C GLU A 318 17.03 -19.83 -18.78
N PHE A 319 17.53 -19.28 -19.91
CA PHE A 319 17.10 -18.05 -20.55
C PHE A 319 17.02 -18.28 -22.08
N PRO A 320 16.13 -17.60 -22.81
CA PRO A 320 16.15 -17.65 -24.28
C PRO A 320 17.53 -17.29 -24.83
N GLY A 321 18.09 -18.12 -25.72
CA GLY A 321 19.43 -17.97 -26.26
C GLY A 321 20.52 -18.67 -25.42
N GLY A 322 20.17 -19.29 -24.29
CA GLY A 322 21.07 -20.13 -23.47
C GLY A 322 21.71 -19.41 -22.29
N ASN A 323 22.72 -20.04 -21.73
CA ASN A 323 23.39 -19.65 -20.48
C ASN A 323 22.48 -19.76 -19.23
N GLY A 324 21.56 -20.71 -19.22
CA GLY A 324 20.83 -21.17 -18.04
C GLY A 324 21.53 -22.34 -17.34
N ALA A 325 20.77 -23.12 -16.55
CA ALA A 325 21.30 -24.27 -15.80
C ALA A 325 21.96 -25.31 -16.73
N ASN A 326 21.37 -25.57 -17.90
CA ASN A 326 22.00 -26.46 -18.89
C ASN A 326 22.81 -25.63 -19.92
N PRO A 327 24.13 -25.61 -19.83
CA PRO A 327 24.97 -24.82 -20.74
C PRO A 327 24.97 -25.35 -22.19
N ASN A 328 24.42 -26.54 -22.44
CA ASN A 328 24.35 -27.13 -23.78
C ASN A 328 23.05 -26.74 -24.53
N LEU A 329 22.12 -26.08 -23.87
CA LEU A 329 20.86 -25.62 -24.46
C LEU A 329 20.92 -24.13 -24.80
N GLY A 330 20.14 -23.76 -25.79
CA GLY A 330 20.01 -22.40 -26.28
C GLY A 330 20.48 -22.24 -27.71
N ASN A 331 19.76 -21.41 -28.45
CA ASN A 331 20.08 -21.11 -29.85
C ASN A 331 19.56 -19.72 -30.26
N ALA A 332 19.97 -19.26 -31.42
CA ALA A 332 19.65 -17.90 -31.89
C ALA A 332 18.14 -17.65 -32.15
N ASN A 333 17.33 -18.71 -32.30
CA ASN A 333 15.89 -18.60 -32.62
C ASN A 333 15.04 -18.62 -31.34
N ASP A 334 15.61 -18.78 -30.16
CA ASP A 334 14.85 -18.90 -28.91
C ASP A 334 14.07 -17.60 -28.62
N GLY A 335 14.61 -16.43 -29.02
CA GLY A 335 13.91 -15.17 -28.88
C GLY A 335 12.64 -15.08 -29.72
N GLU A 336 12.67 -15.57 -30.98
CA GLU A 336 11.48 -15.65 -31.83
C GLU A 336 10.48 -16.70 -31.31
N THR A 337 11.01 -17.80 -30.81
CA THR A 337 10.22 -18.84 -30.15
C THR A 337 9.49 -18.30 -28.93
N TYR A 338 10.17 -17.51 -28.11
CA TYR A 338 9.60 -16.86 -26.93
C TYR A 338 8.41 -15.95 -27.32
N VAL A 339 8.60 -15.04 -28.29
CA VAL A 339 7.53 -14.16 -28.77
C VAL A 339 6.33 -14.95 -29.29
N THR A 340 6.63 -16.04 -30.02
CA THR A 340 5.59 -16.92 -30.56
C THR A 340 4.82 -17.62 -29.44
N LEU A 341 5.53 -18.12 -28.43
CA LEU A 341 4.93 -18.76 -27.25
C LEU A 341 4.01 -17.80 -26.50
N MET A 342 4.46 -16.55 -26.24
CA MET A 342 3.62 -15.55 -25.57
C MET A 342 2.35 -15.26 -26.36
N ARG A 343 2.45 -15.14 -27.68
CA ARG A 343 1.28 -14.95 -28.55
C ARG A 343 0.30 -16.12 -28.47
N GLU A 344 0.80 -17.35 -28.53
CA GLU A 344 -0.03 -18.56 -28.47
C GLU A 344 -0.69 -18.74 -27.09
N LEU A 345 0.03 -18.46 -25.98
CA LEU A 345 -0.52 -18.44 -24.64
C LEU A 345 -1.59 -17.37 -24.47
N ARG A 346 -1.35 -16.14 -24.94
CA ARG A 346 -2.34 -15.06 -24.86
C ARG A 346 -3.63 -15.43 -25.61
N ALA A 347 -3.51 -15.97 -26.82
CA ALA A 347 -4.67 -16.41 -27.59
C ALA A 347 -5.48 -17.50 -26.84
N MET A 348 -4.80 -18.45 -26.22
CA MET A 348 -5.42 -19.50 -25.40
C MET A 348 -6.10 -18.91 -24.15
N LEU A 349 -5.46 -17.94 -23.46
CA LEU A 349 -6.04 -17.29 -22.27
C LEU A 349 -7.26 -16.42 -22.64
N ASP A 350 -7.26 -15.79 -23.81
CA ASP A 350 -8.41 -15.02 -24.30
C ASP A 350 -9.60 -15.95 -24.63
N GLU A 351 -9.33 -17.11 -25.23
CA GLU A 351 -10.34 -18.16 -25.42
C GLU A 351 -10.90 -18.65 -24.08
N LEU A 352 -10.02 -18.97 -23.11
CA LEU A 352 -10.41 -19.40 -21.78
C LEU A 352 -11.22 -18.31 -21.03
N SER A 353 -10.86 -17.03 -21.23
CA SER A 353 -11.61 -15.90 -20.69
C SER A 353 -13.03 -15.84 -21.25
N ALA A 354 -13.19 -16.07 -22.54
CA ALA A 354 -14.51 -16.11 -23.19
C ALA A 354 -15.35 -17.31 -22.70
N GLU A 355 -14.73 -18.46 -22.42
CA GLU A 355 -15.40 -19.67 -21.89
C GLU A 355 -15.87 -19.47 -20.43
N THR A 356 -15.06 -18.83 -19.59
CA THR A 356 -15.27 -18.77 -18.13
C THR A 356 -15.87 -17.46 -17.64
N GLY A 357 -15.82 -16.40 -18.44
CA GLY A 357 -16.18 -15.04 -18.04
C GLY A 357 -15.17 -14.39 -17.08
N ARG A 358 -13.98 -15.00 -16.88
CA ARG A 358 -12.88 -14.49 -16.06
C ARG A 358 -11.80 -13.88 -16.96
N THR A 359 -11.01 -12.98 -16.40
CA THR A 359 -9.77 -12.49 -17.02
C THR A 359 -8.59 -13.31 -16.50
N TYR A 360 -7.64 -13.62 -17.41
CA TYR A 360 -6.42 -14.34 -17.07
C TYR A 360 -5.20 -13.53 -17.50
N GLU A 361 -4.24 -13.42 -16.59
CA GLU A 361 -2.99 -12.70 -16.83
C GLU A 361 -1.92 -13.62 -17.44
N LEU A 362 -1.11 -13.05 -18.32
CA LEU A 362 0.11 -13.66 -18.84
C LEU A 362 1.29 -12.81 -18.42
N THR A 363 2.16 -13.38 -17.61
CA THR A 363 3.36 -12.70 -17.15
C THR A 363 4.60 -13.52 -17.48
N SER A 364 5.77 -12.92 -17.35
CA SER A 364 7.01 -13.68 -17.46
C SER A 364 8.10 -13.06 -16.61
N ALA A 365 8.84 -13.90 -15.88
CA ALA A 365 10.08 -13.54 -15.23
C ALA A 365 11.22 -13.62 -16.25
N ILE A 366 12.04 -12.56 -16.30
CA ILE A 366 13.16 -12.45 -17.26
C ILE A 366 14.41 -11.94 -16.58
N SER A 367 15.57 -12.27 -17.16
CA SER A 367 16.85 -11.72 -16.69
C SER A 367 16.91 -10.20 -16.83
N ALA A 368 17.57 -9.53 -15.89
CA ALA A 368 17.91 -8.11 -16.01
C ALA A 368 19.24 -7.84 -16.74
N GLY A 369 19.97 -8.87 -17.14
CA GLY A 369 21.18 -8.73 -17.95
C GLY A 369 20.86 -8.26 -19.38
N ASP A 370 21.49 -7.19 -19.84
CA ASP A 370 21.28 -6.65 -21.18
C ASP A 370 21.60 -7.67 -22.29
N ASP A 371 22.58 -8.54 -22.05
CA ASP A 371 22.98 -9.63 -22.95
C ASP A 371 21.90 -10.70 -23.14
N LYS A 372 21.03 -10.89 -22.13
CA LYS A 372 19.85 -11.76 -22.20
C LYS A 372 18.67 -11.03 -22.82
N ILE A 373 18.43 -9.78 -22.40
CA ILE A 373 17.34 -8.95 -22.91
C ILE A 373 17.43 -8.78 -24.41
N GLN A 374 18.64 -8.58 -24.95
CA GLN A 374 18.89 -8.44 -26.39
C GLN A 374 18.60 -9.68 -27.23
N LYS A 375 18.41 -10.87 -26.60
CA LYS A 375 18.08 -12.11 -27.31
C LYS A 375 16.62 -12.19 -27.71
N VAL A 376 15.75 -11.39 -27.11
CA VAL A 376 14.31 -11.42 -27.30
C VAL A 376 13.83 -10.03 -27.76
N ASP A 377 12.90 -10.00 -28.71
CA ASP A 377 12.16 -8.79 -29.08
C ASP A 377 11.01 -8.57 -28.07
N TYR A 378 11.32 -7.86 -26.98
CA TYR A 378 10.30 -7.55 -25.96
C TYR A 378 9.30 -6.48 -26.43
N GLN A 379 9.60 -5.68 -27.44
CA GLN A 379 8.60 -4.81 -28.06
C GLN A 379 7.47 -5.64 -28.68
N ALA A 380 7.81 -6.72 -29.36
CA ALA A 380 6.84 -7.65 -29.93
C ALA A 380 6.17 -8.52 -28.85
N ALA A 381 6.93 -9.00 -27.83
CA ALA A 381 6.40 -9.90 -26.81
C ALA A 381 5.40 -9.20 -25.87
N GLN A 382 5.67 -7.95 -25.46
CA GLN A 382 4.83 -7.22 -24.49
C GLN A 382 3.37 -7.04 -24.92
N GLN A 383 3.08 -7.13 -26.22
CA GLN A 383 1.71 -7.01 -26.72
C GLN A 383 0.79 -8.12 -26.19
N TYR A 384 1.38 -9.26 -25.81
CA TYR A 384 0.69 -10.45 -25.35
C TYR A 384 0.73 -10.60 -23.83
N MET A 385 1.58 -9.84 -23.15
CA MET A 385 1.87 -9.95 -21.71
C MET A 385 1.24 -8.81 -20.92
N ASP A 386 0.79 -9.11 -19.71
CA ASP A 386 0.29 -8.11 -18.76
C ASP A 386 1.45 -7.45 -18.03
N TYR A 387 2.40 -8.25 -17.51
CA TYR A 387 3.60 -7.76 -16.83
C TYR A 387 4.85 -8.55 -17.23
N ILE A 388 5.99 -7.89 -17.08
CA ILE A 388 7.34 -8.43 -17.23
C ILE A 388 8.04 -8.29 -15.89
N PHE A 389 8.25 -9.40 -15.21
CA PHE A 389 8.96 -9.45 -13.93
C PHE A 389 10.47 -9.50 -14.18
N LEU A 390 11.12 -8.35 -14.01
CA LEU A 390 12.55 -8.20 -14.25
C LEU A 390 13.34 -8.70 -13.05
N MET A 391 13.97 -9.88 -13.15
CA MET A 391 14.81 -10.49 -12.13
C MET A 391 16.09 -9.68 -11.92
N SER A 392 15.98 -8.54 -11.25
CA SER A 392 17.06 -7.60 -10.96
C SER A 392 17.83 -8.00 -9.70
N TYR A 393 18.25 -9.26 -9.69
CA TYR A 393 19.08 -9.90 -8.68
C TYR A 393 19.92 -11.00 -9.34
N ASP A 394 20.76 -11.68 -8.55
CA ASP A 394 21.71 -12.69 -9.03
C ASP A 394 22.73 -12.12 -10.05
N PHE A 395 23.08 -10.84 -9.92
CA PHE A 395 24.08 -10.20 -10.77
C PHE A 395 25.48 -10.73 -10.49
N ASN A 396 25.81 -10.92 -9.21
CA ASN A 396 27.07 -11.47 -8.75
C ASN A 396 26.83 -12.47 -7.61
N GLY A 397 27.68 -13.49 -7.55
CA GLY A 397 27.57 -14.52 -6.53
C GLY A 397 28.74 -15.49 -6.52
N GLY A 398 28.67 -16.48 -5.63
CA GLY A 398 29.76 -17.44 -5.39
C GLY A 398 30.07 -18.43 -6.52
N TRP A 399 29.53 -18.25 -7.72
CA TRP A 399 29.94 -18.98 -8.94
C TRP A 399 31.26 -18.50 -9.52
N THR A 400 31.73 -17.32 -9.13
CA THR A 400 33.08 -16.82 -9.42
C THR A 400 33.74 -16.35 -8.13
N ASN A 401 35.05 -16.58 -8.01
CA ASN A 401 35.86 -16.13 -6.87
C ASN A 401 36.72 -14.92 -7.21
N THR A 402 36.69 -14.44 -8.45
CA THR A 402 37.57 -13.39 -8.95
C THR A 402 36.83 -12.10 -9.35
N GLU A 403 35.53 -12.21 -9.56
CA GLU A 403 34.65 -11.10 -9.90
C GLU A 403 33.61 -10.98 -8.79
N LEU A 404 33.92 -10.16 -7.78
CA LEU A 404 33.04 -9.91 -6.66
C LEU A 404 32.26 -8.61 -6.94
N GLY A 405 30.97 -8.63 -6.74
CA GLY A 405 30.11 -7.50 -7.04
C GLY A 405 28.81 -7.50 -6.27
N HIS A 406 28.05 -6.44 -6.36
CA HIS A 406 26.69 -6.39 -5.81
C HIS A 406 25.77 -7.35 -6.58
N GLN A 407 24.93 -8.08 -5.84
CA GLN A 407 24.04 -9.07 -6.46
C GLN A 407 22.70 -8.47 -6.94
N THR A 408 22.36 -7.24 -6.53
CA THR A 408 21.01 -6.69 -6.75
C THR A 408 20.99 -5.15 -6.72
N ASN A 409 22.07 -4.53 -7.16
CA ASN A 409 22.27 -3.08 -7.16
C ASN A 409 21.31 -2.36 -8.13
N LEU A 410 20.92 -1.14 -7.76
CA LEU A 410 20.09 -0.28 -8.61
C LEU A 410 20.93 0.34 -9.75
N TYR A 411 22.11 0.86 -9.43
CA TYR A 411 23.02 1.53 -10.36
C TYR A 411 24.42 0.91 -10.33
N GLU A 412 25.29 1.37 -11.24
CA GLU A 412 26.69 0.97 -11.29
C GLU A 412 27.45 1.45 -10.06
N ALA A 413 28.31 0.61 -9.51
CA ALA A 413 29.23 1.01 -8.45
C ALA A 413 30.41 1.78 -9.03
N SER A 414 30.89 2.81 -8.32
CA SER A 414 32.00 3.65 -8.79
C SER A 414 33.32 2.88 -8.94
N TRP A 415 33.47 1.77 -8.23
CA TRP A 415 34.63 0.88 -8.26
C TRP A 415 34.49 -0.27 -9.29
N ASP A 416 33.29 -0.46 -9.84
CA ASP A 416 32.98 -1.43 -10.91
C ASP A 416 32.24 -0.73 -12.07
N PRO A 417 32.91 0.14 -12.82
CA PRO A 417 32.27 0.94 -13.85
C PRO A 417 31.95 0.17 -15.14
N ASN A 418 32.31 -1.11 -15.20
CA ASN A 418 32.07 -1.96 -16.38
C ASN A 418 30.97 -2.98 -16.17
N THR A 419 30.29 -2.95 -15.03
CA THR A 419 29.19 -3.90 -14.80
C THR A 419 28.05 -3.63 -15.78
N ARG A 420 27.58 -4.70 -16.42
CA ARG A 420 26.40 -4.67 -17.29
C ARG A 420 25.15 -4.93 -16.50
N TYR A 421 25.32 -5.54 -15.33
CA TYR A 421 24.23 -6.06 -14.52
C TYR A 421 23.88 -5.07 -13.41
N THR A 422 22.90 -4.21 -13.72
CA THR A 422 22.22 -3.36 -12.75
C THR A 422 20.74 -3.32 -13.06
N THR A 423 19.94 -3.03 -12.04
CA THR A 423 18.48 -2.85 -12.22
C THR A 423 18.18 -1.78 -13.28
N ALA A 424 18.86 -0.63 -13.22
CA ALA A 424 18.65 0.48 -14.14
C ALA A 424 19.05 0.11 -15.59
N ASN A 425 20.12 -0.63 -15.78
CA ASN A 425 20.55 -1.06 -17.12
C ASN A 425 19.55 -2.05 -17.73
N GLY A 426 19.02 -3.00 -16.93
CA GLY A 426 17.99 -3.91 -17.40
C GLY A 426 16.68 -3.20 -17.77
N VAL A 427 16.23 -2.26 -16.95
CA VAL A 427 15.07 -1.41 -17.26
C VAL A 427 15.32 -0.58 -18.54
N ASN A 428 16.48 0.08 -18.64
CA ASN A 428 16.83 0.89 -19.80
C ASN A 428 16.92 0.06 -21.09
N ALA A 429 17.40 -1.18 -21.01
CA ALA A 429 17.43 -2.08 -22.15
C ALA A 429 16.03 -2.40 -22.67
N LEU A 430 15.08 -2.67 -21.77
CA LEU A 430 13.67 -2.90 -22.14
C LEU A 430 13.01 -1.62 -22.70
N LEU A 431 13.20 -0.48 -22.03
CA LEU A 431 12.70 0.80 -22.51
C LEU A 431 13.30 1.18 -23.86
N GLY A 432 14.58 0.88 -24.07
CA GLY A 432 15.28 1.07 -25.35
C GLY A 432 14.70 0.23 -26.48
N GLN A 433 14.13 -0.94 -26.20
CA GLN A 433 13.36 -1.75 -27.15
C GLN A 433 11.94 -1.22 -27.39
N GLY A 434 11.47 -0.23 -26.60
CA GLY A 434 10.11 0.31 -26.69
C GLY A 434 9.07 -0.42 -25.83
N VAL A 435 9.51 -1.14 -24.78
CA VAL A 435 8.59 -1.73 -23.80
C VAL A 435 7.90 -0.63 -23.01
N THR A 436 6.58 -0.77 -22.82
CA THR A 436 5.78 0.16 -22.03
C THR A 436 6.21 0.13 -20.57
N PRO A 437 6.59 1.28 -19.97
CA PRO A 437 7.11 1.32 -18.60
C PRO A 437 6.22 0.62 -17.57
N GLY A 438 4.91 0.84 -17.64
CA GLY A 438 3.92 0.26 -16.72
C GLY A 438 3.82 -1.27 -16.74
N LYS A 439 4.46 -1.95 -17.70
CA LYS A 439 4.54 -3.41 -17.75
C LYS A 439 5.76 -3.99 -17.04
N ILE A 440 6.79 -3.17 -16.78
CA ILE A 440 8.04 -3.62 -16.17
C ILE A 440 7.89 -3.60 -14.65
N VAL A 441 8.01 -4.75 -14.02
CA VAL A 441 7.96 -4.92 -12.56
C VAL A 441 9.37 -5.29 -12.08
N VAL A 442 9.94 -4.50 -11.19
CA VAL A 442 11.34 -4.61 -10.76
C VAL A 442 11.50 -5.61 -9.62
N GLY A 443 12.52 -6.44 -9.68
CA GLY A 443 12.84 -7.44 -8.66
C GLY A 443 13.53 -6.86 -7.44
N ALA A 444 13.14 -7.38 -6.25
CA ALA A 444 13.85 -7.22 -4.99
C ALA A 444 14.27 -8.59 -4.48
N ALA A 445 15.45 -8.68 -3.88
CA ALA A 445 15.94 -9.93 -3.33
C ALA A 445 15.63 -10.03 -1.83
N MET A 446 14.90 -11.07 -1.43
CA MET A 446 14.71 -11.40 -0.01
C MET A 446 15.83 -12.31 0.52
N TYR A 447 16.99 -12.25 -0.11
CA TYR A 447 18.19 -13.03 0.21
C TYR A 447 19.46 -12.28 -0.20
N GLY A 448 20.59 -12.77 0.29
CA GLY A 448 21.91 -12.30 -0.13
C GLY A 448 22.73 -13.40 -0.79
N ARG A 449 23.67 -12.97 -1.62
CA ARG A 449 24.74 -13.81 -2.19
C ARG A 449 26.07 -13.50 -1.50
N GLY A 450 26.96 -14.47 -1.40
CA GLY A 450 28.22 -14.16 -0.72
C GLY A 450 29.35 -15.14 -0.91
N TRP A 451 30.52 -14.68 -0.49
CA TRP A 451 31.82 -15.34 -0.60
C TRP A 451 32.47 -15.48 0.78
N THR A 452 33.45 -16.39 0.86
CA THR A 452 34.29 -16.55 2.06
C THR A 452 35.77 -16.43 1.70
N GLY A 453 36.59 -16.08 2.67
CA GLY A 453 38.04 -15.94 2.50
C GLY A 453 38.45 -14.83 1.55
N VAL A 454 37.68 -13.77 1.47
CA VAL A 454 37.97 -12.57 0.65
C VAL A 454 39.24 -11.92 1.17
N ASN A 455 40.20 -11.69 0.28
CA ASN A 455 41.50 -11.11 0.58
C ASN A 455 42.07 -10.32 -0.62
N GLY A 456 43.19 -9.61 -0.42
CA GLY A 456 43.86 -8.87 -1.48
C GLY A 456 43.11 -7.64 -1.99
N TYR A 457 42.09 -7.17 -1.28
CA TYR A 457 41.27 -6.01 -1.65
C TYR A 457 41.98 -4.69 -1.43
N SER A 458 41.61 -3.68 -2.19
CA SER A 458 42.17 -2.32 -2.13
C SER A 458 41.42 -1.45 -1.15
N GLY A 459 42.14 -0.74 -0.29
CA GLY A 459 41.56 0.15 0.71
C GLY A 459 40.62 -0.60 1.66
N ASN A 460 39.38 -0.13 1.80
CA ASN A 460 38.36 -0.75 2.63
C ASN A 460 37.25 -1.45 1.80
N ASN A 461 37.46 -1.65 0.49
CA ASN A 461 36.45 -2.24 -0.36
C ASN A 461 36.73 -3.73 -0.64
N PRO A 462 36.06 -4.68 0.04
CA PRO A 462 36.27 -6.10 -0.11
C PRO A 462 35.89 -6.62 -1.52
N PHE A 463 35.04 -5.93 -2.26
CA PHE A 463 34.66 -6.32 -3.61
C PHE A 463 35.83 -6.25 -4.62
N THR A 464 36.87 -5.46 -4.34
CA THR A 464 38.06 -5.37 -5.18
C THR A 464 39.07 -6.50 -4.97
N GLY A 465 38.77 -7.43 -4.07
CA GLY A 465 39.59 -8.59 -3.75
C GLY A 465 39.21 -9.85 -4.52
N THR A 466 39.72 -10.99 -4.03
CA THR A 466 39.37 -12.32 -4.52
C THR A 466 38.91 -13.18 -3.34
N ALA A 467 38.03 -14.13 -3.60
CA ALA A 467 37.50 -15.07 -2.63
C ALA A 467 38.14 -16.46 -2.73
N THR A 468 37.97 -17.29 -1.71
CA THR A 468 38.36 -18.69 -1.73
C THR A 468 37.20 -19.66 -1.94
N GLY A 469 35.95 -19.16 -1.84
CA GLY A 469 34.75 -19.98 -2.02
C GLY A 469 33.48 -19.25 -1.67
N LYS A 470 32.39 -20.01 -1.57
CA LYS A 470 31.05 -19.53 -1.21
C LYS A 470 30.92 -19.36 0.29
N VAL A 471 30.22 -18.29 0.76
CA VAL A 471 29.87 -18.17 2.17
C VAL A 471 28.95 -19.32 2.59
N LYS A 472 28.93 -19.65 3.89
CA LYS A 472 27.93 -20.58 4.42
C LYS A 472 26.54 -19.96 4.25
N GLY A 473 25.70 -20.61 3.47
CA GLY A 473 24.33 -20.15 3.26
C GLY A 473 23.31 -20.74 4.24
N THR A 474 22.06 -20.32 4.10
CA THR A 474 20.94 -20.81 4.92
C THR A 474 20.54 -22.22 4.50
N TRP A 475 20.29 -22.43 3.22
CA TRP A 475 19.86 -23.72 2.64
C TRP A 475 20.90 -24.29 1.68
N GLU A 476 21.56 -23.45 0.92
CA GLU A 476 22.65 -23.80 0.02
C GLU A 476 23.85 -22.87 0.19
N ALA A 477 25.05 -23.36 -0.10
CA ALA A 477 26.26 -22.55 0.03
C ALA A 477 26.22 -21.34 -0.91
N GLY A 478 26.51 -20.16 -0.38
CA GLY A 478 26.55 -18.90 -1.12
C GLY A 478 25.24 -18.11 -1.11
N VAL A 479 24.14 -18.66 -0.56
CA VAL A 479 22.83 -18.00 -0.50
C VAL A 479 22.35 -17.91 0.96
N VAL A 480 22.05 -16.70 1.42
CA VAL A 480 21.66 -16.43 2.81
C VAL A 480 20.32 -15.72 2.82
N ASP A 481 19.30 -16.30 3.46
CA ASP A 481 17.99 -15.69 3.62
C ASP A 481 18.13 -14.32 4.31
N TYR A 482 17.35 -13.33 3.86
CA TYR A 482 17.36 -12.00 4.48
C TYR A 482 17.04 -12.05 5.97
N ARG A 483 16.07 -12.90 6.37
CA ARG A 483 15.76 -13.08 7.80
C ARG A 483 16.96 -13.53 8.63
N GLN A 484 17.85 -14.35 8.06
CA GLN A 484 19.08 -14.75 8.74
C GLN A 484 20.10 -13.59 8.75
N ILE A 485 20.23 -12.86 7.65
CA ILE A 485 21.08 -11.66 7.60
C ILE A 485 20.66 -10.67 8.69
N ALA A 486 19.38 -10.36 8.78
CA ALA A 486 18.84 -9.40 9.73
C ALA A 486 19.00 -9.86 11.19
N ASN A 487 18.76 -11.14 11.49
CA ASN A 487 18.77 -11.65 12.86
C ASN A 487 20.17 -12.02 13.38
N ASP A 488 21.03 -12.62 12.52
CA ASP A 488 22.25 -13.26 12.97
C ASP A 488 23.52 -12.49 12.61
N TYR A 489 23.50 -11.67 11.53
CA TYR A 489 24.72 -11.09 10.98
C TYR A 489 24.81 -9.58 11.22
N MET A 490 23.72 -8.88 11.33
CA MET A 490 23.74 -7.46 11.66
C MET A 490 24.34 -7.25 13.08
N GLY A 491 25.50 -6.59 13.15
CA GLY A 491 26.16 -6.24 14.40
C GLY A 491 27.00 -7.33 15.08
N SER A 492 27.01 -8.57 14.59
CA SER A 492 27.75 -9.70 15.21
C SER A 492 29.20 -9.84 14.71
N GLY A 493 29.98 -8.77 14.74
CA GLY A 493 31.36 -8.74 14.21
C GLY A 493 31.44 -8.59 12.69
N TRP A 494 30.33 -8.32 12.07
CA TRP A 494 30.20 -7.91 10.68
C TRP A 494 30.21 -6.39 10.56
N THR A 495 30.82 -5.88 9.50
CA THR A 495 30.78 -4.47 9.15
C THR A 495 29.74 -4.29 8.04
N TYR A 496 28.69 -3.52 8.34
CA TYR A 496 27.71 -3.08 7.34
C TYR A 496 28.29 -1.90 6.57
N SER A 497 28.13 -1.94 5.25
CA SER A 497 28.47 -0.85 4.33
C SER A 497 27.33 -0.66 3.33
N TYR A 498 27.10 0.59 2.93
CA TYR A 498 26.14 0.94 1.90
C TYR A 498 26.86 1.69 0.79
N ASP A 499 26.77 1.20 -0.44
CA ASP A 499 27.27 1.89 -1.62
C ASP A 499 26.21 2.89 -2.09
N GLU A 500 26.44 4.17 -1.79
CA GLU A 500 25.53 5.28 -2.12
C GLU A 500 25.38 5.51 -3.64
N THR A 501 26.32 5.02 -4.45
CA THR A 501 26.24 5.15 -5.91
C THR A 501 25.42 4.02 -6.50
N ALA A 502 25.68 2.81 -6.02
CA ALA A 502 25.00 1.59 -6.48
C ALA A 502 23.63 1.38 -5.83
N GLU A 503 23.33 2.13 -4.74
CA GLU A 503 22.17 1.92 -3.88
C GLU A 503 22.09 0.46 -3.38
N ALA A 504 23.20 -0.07 -2.86
CA ALA A 504 23.32 -1.46 -2.47
C ALA A 504 24.07 -1.66 -1.15
N PRO A 505 23.51 -2.47 -0.20
CA PRO A 505 24.17 -2.84 1.04
C PRO A 505 25.11 -4.04 0.86
N SER A 506 26.05 -4.13 1.78
CA SER A 506 26.89 -5.31 1.97
C SER A 506 27.29 -5.49 3.43
N LEU A 507 27.64 -6.73 3.80
CA LEU A 507 28.20 -7.11 5.08
C LEU A 507 29.57 -7.77 4.86
N PHE A 508 30.56 -7.31 5.61
CA PHE A 508 31.89 -7.90 5.56
C PHE A 508 32.38 -8.28 6.96
N LYS A 509 32.88 -9.52 7.10
CA LYS A 509 33.48 -10.00 8.34
C LYS A 509 34.99 -10.21 8.13
N ALA A 510 35.77 -9.21 8.51
CA ALA A 510 37.20 -9.19 8.25
C ALA A 510 37.97 -10.39 8.87
N SER A 511 37.48 -10.98 9.98
CA SER A 511 38.13 -12.11 10.65
C SER A 511 38.11 -13.42 9.85
N THR A 512 37.11 -13.60 8.97
CA THR A 512 36.93 -14.79 8.14
C THR A 512 37.02 -14.47 6.64
N GLY A 513 36.96 -13.20 6.27
CA GLY A 513 36.84 -12.77 4.90
C GLY A 513 35.46 -13.10 4.30
N ASP A 514 34.41 -13.24 5.11
CA ASP A 514 33.06 -13.45 4.61
C ASP A 514 32.49 -12.14 4.11
N LEU A 515 31.97 -12.12 2.88
CA LEU A 515 31.33 -10.98 2.23
C LEU A 515 29.96 -11.41 1.74
N ILE A 516 28.92 -10.65 2.13
CA ILE A 516 27.54 -10.86 1.68
C ILE A 516 27.03 -9.56 1.07
N THR A 517 26.42 -9.64 -0.10
CA THR A 517 25.72 -8.56 -0.79
C THR A 517 24.24 -8.95 -0.91
N PHE A 518 23.33 -8.00 -0.67
CA PHE A 518 21.90 -8.30 -0.49
C PHE A 518 21.06 -7.05 -0.75
N ASP A 519 19.74 -7.16 -0.72
CA ASP A 519 18.83 -6.02 -0.57
C ASP A 519 18.49 -5.83 0.92
N ASP A 520 18.33 -4.59 1.32
CA ASP A 520 17.77 -4.21 2.63
C ASP A 520 16.62 -3.20 2.47
N ALA A 521 16.07 -2.74 3.59
CA ALA A 521 14.98 -1.78 3.56
C ALA A 521 15.35 -0.47 2.86
N ARG A 522 16.62 -0.06 2.88
CA ARG A 522 17.10 1.17 2.22
C ARG A 522 17.16 0.99 0.70
N SER A 523 17.83 -0.06 0.23
CA SER A 523 17.99 -0.33 -1.20
C SER A 523 16.65 -0.60 -1.89
N VAL A 524 15.74 -1.34 -1.21
CA VAL A 524 14.40 -1.63 -1.75
C VAL A 524 13.52 -0.39 -1.81
N LYS A 525 13.63 0.53 -0.84
CA LYS A 525 12.98 1.85 -0.93
C LYS A 525 13.50 2.65 -2.13
N ALA A 526 14.80 2.64 -2.38
CA ALA A 526 15.39 3.28 -3.56
C ALA A 526 14.85 2.67 -4.85
N LYS A 527 14.75 1.34 -4.96
CA LYS A 527 14.10 0.65 -6.09
C LYS A 527 12.63 1.07 -6.25
N GLY A 528 11.86 1.19 -5.16
CA GLY A 528 10.48 1.65 -5.19
C GLY A 528 10.33 3.09 -5.69
N GLN A 529 11.20 3.99 -5.24
CA GLN A 529 11.26 5.36 -5.73
C GLN A 529 11.67 5.43 -7.22
N TYR A 530 12.59 4.56 -7.65
CA TYR A 530 12.96 4.40 -9.05
C TYR A 530 11.76 3.95 -9.89
N VAL A 531 10.98 3.00 -9.42
CA VAL A 531 9.74 2.53 -10.07
C VAL A 531 8.76 3.69 -10.26
N LEU A 532 8.54 4.50 -9.24
CA LEU A 532 7.63 5.66 -9.32
C LEU A 532 8.16 6.71 -10.30
N SER A 533 9.44 7.06 -10.22
CA SER A 533 10.07 8.09 -11.05
C SER A 533 10.08 7.73 -12.53
N ASN A 534 10.19 6.43 -12.85
CA ASN A 534 10.18 5.92 -14.22
C ASN A 534 8.83 5.36 -14.65
N GLN A 535 7.77 5.54 -13.86
CA GLN A 535 6.39 5.08 -14.13
C GLN A 535 6.29 3.57 -14.40
N LEU A 536 7.18 2.76 -13.80
CA LEU A 536 7.21 1.31 -13.98
C LEU A 536 6.00 0.63 -13.33
N GLY A 537 5.80 -0.66 -13.59
CA GLY A 537 4.66 -1.46 -13.18
C GLY A 537 4.57 -1.73 -11.68
N GLY A 538 5.70 -1.86 -11.00
CA GLY A 538 5.72 -2.17 -9.56
C GLY A 538 7.00 -2.85 -9.12
N LEU A 539 6.91 -3.55 -7.99
CA LEU A 539 7.97 -4.37 -7.41
C LEU A 539 7.49 -5.81 -7.19
N PHE A 540 8.39 -6.77 -7.34
CA PHE A 540 8.17 -8.15 -6.89
C PHE A 540 9.42 -8.66 -6.17
N ALA A 541 9.30 -9.80 -5.47
CA ALA A 541 10.42 -10.33 -4.72
C ALA A 541 10.57 -11.85 -4.89
N TRP A 542 11.80 -12.33 -4.90
CA TRP A 542 12.24 -13.70 -4.69
C TRP A 542 12.91 -13.78 -3.33
N GLU A 543 12.43 -14.55 -2.36
CA GLU A 543 11.22 -15.32 -2.19
C GLU A 543 10.59 -15.04 -0.81
N LEU A 544 9.28 -15.12 -0.72
CA LEU A 544 8.51 -14.65 0.46
C LEU A 544 8.92 -15.28 1.79
N ASP A 545 9.35 -16.54 1.80
CA ASP A 545 9.70 -17.24 3.02
C ASP A 545 11.10 -16.87 3.57
N ALA A 546 11.90 -16.20 2.77
CA ALA A 546 13.22 -15.71 3.19
C ALA A 546 13.20 -14.33 3.86
N ASP A 547 12.08 -13.56 3.74
CA ASP A 547 11.88 -12.26 4.39
C ASP A 547 11.34 -12.43 5.82
N ASN A 548 11.63 -11.45 6.68
CA ASN A 548 11.01 -11.27 7.99
C ASN A 548 9.96 -10.14 8.02
N GLY A 549 9.60 -9.60 6.86
CA GLY A 549 8.68 -8.48 6.66
C GLY A 549 9.36 -7.15 6.34
N ASP A 550 10.65 -7.00 6.58
CA ASP A 550 11.35 -5.72 6.36
C ASP A 550 11.45 -5.36 4.88
N ILE A 551 11.73 -6.34 4.01
CA ILE A 551 11.83 -6.13 2.56
C ILE A 551 10.46 -5.81 1.97
N LEU A 552 9.43 -6.58 2.33
CA LEU A 552 8.07 -6.32 1.84
C LEU A 552 7.55 -4.95 2.33
N ASN A 553 7.80 -4.58 3.58
CA ASN A 553 7.48 -3.24 4.09
C ASN A 553 8.19 -2.16 3.27
N ALA A 554 9.48 -2.36 2.97
CA ALA A 554 10.28 -1.42 2.18
C ALA A 554 9.78 -1.28 0.74
N MET A 555 9.28 -2.36 0.12
CA MET A 555 8.62 -2.29 -1.18
C MET A 555 7.42 -1.34 -1.14
N HIS A 556 6.56 -1.46 -0.12
CA HIS A 556 5.43 -0.56 0.06
C HIS A 556 5.85 0.89 0.31
N GLU A 557 6.79 1.10 1.21
CA GLU A 557 7.27 2.44 1.56
C GLU A 557 7.94 3.14 0.38
N GLY A 558 8.73 2.39 -0.40
CA GLY A 558 9.36 2.89 -1.63
C GLY A 558 8.33 3.27 -2.70
N LEU A 559 7.22 2.53 -2.80
CA LEU A 559 6.10 2.84 -3.70
C LEU A 559 5.15 3.92 -3.15
N GLY A 560 5.50 4.56 -2.03
CA GLY A 560 4.71 5.65 -1.43
C GLY A 560 3.41 5.18 -0.77
N HIS A 561 3.31 3.91 -0.44
CA HIS A 561 2.16 3.38 0.30
C HIS A 561 2.30 3.75 1.78
N GLY A 562 1.29 4.41 2.35
CA GLY A 562 1.18 4.63 3.79
C GLY A 562 0.77 3.36 4.53
N GLU A 563 0.87 3.37 5.86
CA GLU A 563 0.35 2.27 6.67
C GLU A 563 -1.10 2.01 6.29
N GLY A 564 -1.39 0.80 5.87
CA GLY A 564 -2.74 0.28 5.69
C GLY A 564 -3.32 0.01 7.07
N THR A 565 -4.60 0.23 7.21
CA THR A 565 -5.33 -0.37 8.33
C THR A 565 -5.49 -1.87 8.04
N THR A 566 -5.32 -2.73 9.02
CA THR A 566 -5.90 -4.09 9.02
C THR A 566 -7.31 -4.01 8.45
N PRO A 567 -7.81 -5.00 7.65
CA PRO A 567 -9.23 -5.01 7.27
C PRO A 567 -10.02 -4.70 8.54
N PRO A 568 -10.84 -3.68 8.57
CA PRO A 568 -11.40 -3.23 9.82
C PRO A 568 -12.25 -4.35 10.41
N VAL A 569 -11.94 -4.73 11.64
CA VAL A 569 -13.04 -5.10 12.55
C VAL A 569 -13.95 -3.89 12.49
N ASN A 570 -15.17 -4.04 11.98
CA ASN A 570 -16.13 -2.94 11.88
C ASN A 570 -16.08 -2.13 13.17
N LYS A 571 -15.75 -0.84 13.07
CA LYS A 571 -15.69 0.07 14.20
C LYS A 571 -16.94 0.91 14.19
N ALA A 572 -17.41 1.21 15.38
CA ALA A 572 -18.52 2.16 15.50
C ALA A 572 -18.19 3.47 14.77
N PRO A 573 -19.17 4.06 14.10
CA PRO A 573 -19.01 5.34 13.46
C PRO A 573 -18.64 6.43 14.48
N ILE A 574 -18.09 7.52 14.00
CA ILE A 574 -17.78 8.70 14.79
C ILE A 574 -18.91 9.70 14.53
N ALA A 575 -19.74 9.93 15.54
CA ALA A 575 -20.76 10.96 15.49
C ALA A 575 -20.12 12.35 15.62
N ASN A 576 -20.65 13.31 14.87
CA ASN A 576 -20.31 14.73 14.97
C ASN A 576 -21.57 15.53 14.77
N ALA A 577 -22.10 16.10 15.83
CA ALA A 577 -23.31 16.92 15.85
C ALA A 577 -23.06 18.40 15.45
N GLY A 578 -21.80 18.72 15.06
CA GLY A 578 -21.38 20.07 14.79
C GLY A 578 -20.98 20.86 16.05
N VAL A 579 -20.73 22.13 15.87
CA VAL A 579 -20.39 23.06 16.96
C VAL A 579 -21.63 23.66 17.56
N ASP A 580 -21.55 24.09 18.82
CA ASP A 580 -22.63 24.85 19.48
C ASP A 580 -22.96 26.11 18.69
N VAL A 581 -24.25 26.39 18.57
CA VAL A 581 -24.79 27.49 17.77
C VAL A 581 -25.38 28.56 18.70
N ASN A 582 -25.02 29.80 18.45
CA ASN A 582 -25.64 30.95 19.08
C ASN A 582 -26.36 31.80 18.01
N VAL A 583 -27.61 32.09 18.22
CA VAL A 583 -28.43 32.96 17.38
C VAL A 583 -29.17 33.96 18.24
N THR A 584 -29.63 35.06 17.67
CA THR A 584 -30.41 36.09 18.37
C THR A 584 -31.73 36.24 17.67
N GLY A 585 -32.85 36.17 18.44
CA GLY A 585 -34.19 36.38 17.93
C GLY A 585 -34.72 35.22 17.08
N PRO A 586 -35.77 35.44 16.25
CA PRO A 586 -36.32 34.42 15.39
C PRO A 586 -35.30 33.99 14.35
N ALA A 587 -34.97 32.69 14.31
CA ALA A 587 -33.96 32.14 13.39
C ALA A 587 -34.29 30.71 12.94
N ASP A 588 -33.94 30.39 11.69
CA ASP A 588 -33.88 29.04 11.18
C ASP A 588 -32.46 28.49 11.41
N VAL A 589 -32.35 27.40 12.18
CA VAL A 589 -31.07 26.81 12.52
C VAL A 589 -30.96 25.40 11.88
N THR A 590 -29.84 25.15 11.23
CA THR A 590 -29.48 23.83 10.72
C THR A 590 -28.61 23.11 11.74
N LEU A 591 -29.07 21.96 12.24
CA LEU A 591 -28.29 21.01 12.99
C LEU A 591 -27.45 20.21 11.98
N ASN A 592 -26.13 20.34 12.04
CA ASN A 592 -25.24 19.82 11.00
C ASN A 592 -24.47 18.59 11.50
N GLY A 593 -24.95 17.40 11.13
CA GLY A 593 -24.32 16.12 11.39
C GLY A 593 -23.41 15.61 10.28
N SER A 594 -23.18 16.40 9.22
CA SER A 594 -22.40 15.98 8.03
C SER A 594 -20.92 15.73 8.31
N GLY A 595 -20.40 16.17 9.48
CA GLY A 595 -19.06 15.83 9.96
C GLY A 595 -18.94 14.41 10.53
N SER A 596 -20.04 13.69 10.67
CA SER A 596 -20.03 12.29 11.08
C SER A 596 -19.42 11.42 9.99
N ARG A 597 -18.65 10.45 10.41
CA ARG A 597 -17.97 9.53 9.48
C ARG A 597 -17.88 8.13 10.05
N ASP A 598 -17.92 7.20 9.17
CA ASP A 598 -17.56 5.80 9.45
C ASP A 598 -16.04 5.62 9.23
N PRO A 599 -15.31 4.97 10.15
CA PRO A 599 -13.89 4.70 9.96
C PRO A 599 -13.59 3.86 8.71
N GLU A 600 -14.53 3.01 8.30
CA GLU A 600 -14.46 2.15 7.12
C GLU A 600 -15.10 2.79 5.88
N ASN A 601 -15.61 4.03 6.03
CA ASN A 601 -16.26 4.82 4.97
C ASN A 601 -17.61 4.25 4.49
N ASN A 602 -18.29 3.49 5.35
CA ASN A 602 -19.64 2.98 5.09
C ASN A 602 -20.68 4.12 5.15
N ALA A 603 -21.81 3.90 4.49
CA ALA A 603 -22.91 4.86 4.52
C ALA A 603 -23.59 4.88 5.90
N LEU A 604 -23.79 6.05 6.48
CA LEU A 604 -24.40 6.22 7.78
C LEU A 604 -25.90 6.52 7.71
N THR A 605 -26.63 6.03 8.67
CA THR A 605 -27.99 6.48 9.00
C THR A 605 -27.95 7.43 10.18
N TYR A 606 -28.83 8.42 10.21
CA TYR A 606 -28.85 9.53 11.17
C TYR A 606 -30.15 9.51 11.98
N LEU A 607 -30.08 9.99 13.22
CA LEU A 607 -31.26 10.24 14.03
C LEU A 607 -30.98 11.38 15.03
N TRP A 608 -31.63 12.50 14.81
CA TRP A 608 -31.62 13.65 15.72
C TRP A 608 -32.75 13.54 16.74
N THR A 609 -32.43 13.81 17.99
CA THR A 609 -33.41 13.87 19.09
C THR A 609 -33.13 15.09 19.97
N GLN A 610 -34.17 15.77 20.40
CA GLN A 610 -34.04 16.82 21.41
C GLN A 610 -33.84 16.19 22.80
N VAL A 611 -32.84 16.65 23.55
CA VAL A 611 -32.49 16.11 24.90
C VAL A 611 -32.73 17.15 26.02
N SER A 612 -32.81 18.43 25.69
CA SER A 612 -33.10 19.49 26.68
C SER A 612 -33.71 20.74 26.03
N GLY A 613 -34.24 21.60 26.85
CA GLY A 613 -34.90 22.86 26.45
C GLY A 613 -36.38 22.73 26.18
N PRO A 614 -37.11 23.86 25.87
CA PRO A 614 -38.50 23.85 25.46
C PRO A 614 -38.69 22.95 24.21
N THR A 615 -39.81 22.20 24.16
CA THR A 615 -40.06 21.29 23.04
C THR A 615 -40.16 22.03 21.71
N ILE A 616 -39.41 21.58 20.71
CA ILE A 616 -39.38 22.11 19.35
C ILE A 616 -39.44 20.97 18.32
N THR A 617 -39.97 21.25 17.14
CA THR A 617 -40.02 20.27 16.06
C THR A 617 -38.72 20.27 15.31
N ILE A 618 -38.14 19.05 15.11
CA ILE A 618 -36.96 18.84 14.28
C ILE A 618 -37.42 18.33 12.91
N ALA A 619 -37.25 19.14 11.88
CA ALA A 619 -37.49 18.72 10.51
C ALA A 619 -36.31 17.92 9.96
N ASN A 620 -36.57 16.85 9.17
CA ASN A 620 -35.55 15.96 8.60
C ASN A 620 -34.65 15.29 9.69
N ALA A 621 -35.24 14.86 10.80
CA ALA A 621 -34.55 14.32 11.94
C ALA A 621 -33.74 13.00 11.62
N ASP A 622 -34.03 12.37 10.48
CA ASP A 622 -33.38 11.18 9.93
C ASP A 622 -32.28 11.47 8.89
N MET A 623 -31.97 12.74 8.67
CA MET A 623 -30.94 13.19 7.72
C MET A 623 -29.69 13.71 8.43
N ALA A 624 -28.56 13.75 7.69
CA ALA A 624 -27.32 14.35 8.20
C ALA A 624 -27.53 15.79 8.66
N ASN A 625 -28.33 16.56 7.94
CA ASN A 625 -28.70 17.93 8.28
C ASN A 625 -30.19 18.00 8.62
N ALA A 626 -30.48 18.35 9.86
CA ALA A 626 -31.83 18.58 10.35
C ALA A 626 -32.06 20.09 10.56
N ALA A 627 -33.29 20.53 10.64
CA ALA A 627 -33.62 21.95 10.79
C ALA A 627 -34.61 22.17 11.96
N ILE A 628 -34.39 23.27 12.67
CA ILE A 628 -35.32 23.78 13.71
C ILE A 628 -35.63 25.24 13.46
N GLN A 629 -36.79 25.69 13.88
CA GLN A 629 -37.22 27.11 13.79
C GLN A 629 -37.36 27.67 15.19
N LEU A 630 -36.57 28.70 15.50
CA LEU A 630 -36.59 29.39 16.78
C LEU A 630 -37.44 30.66 16.71
N GLY A 631 -38.22 30.91 17.75
CA GLY A 631 -39.02 32.14 17.90
C GLY A 631 -38.26 33.22 18.64
N ALA A 632 -38.83 34.46 18.67
CA ALA A 632 -38.31 35.54 19.49
C ALA A 632 -38.32 35.19 20.97
N THR A 633 -37.27 35.60 21.69
CA THR A 633 -37.17 35.34 23.15
C THR A 633 -36.74 36.64 23.88
N SER A 634 -37.22 36.82 25.10
CA SER A 634 -36.86 37.95 25.99
C SER A 634 -35.74 37.60 26.97
N ALA A 635 -35.30 36.35 26.99
CA ALA A 635 -34.17 35.85 27.79
C ALA A 635 -33.52 34.72 27.03
N ASP A 636 -32.24 34.48 27.26
CA ASP A 636 -31.48 33.38 26.62
C ASP A 636 -32.16 32.03 26.89
N VAL A 637 -32.39 31.26 25.82
CA VAL A 637 -32.98 29.92 25.87
C VAL A 637 -32.03 28.94 25.23
N VAL A 638 -31.69 27.88 25.96
CA VAL A 638 -30.78 26.85 25.50
C VAL A 638 -31.54 25.59 25.13
N TYR A 639 -31.30 25.05 23.94
CA TYR A 639 -31.80 23.78 23.43
C TYR A 639 -30.66 22.79 23.27
N GLY A 640 -30.82 21.56 23.75
CA GLY A 640 -29.86 20.50 23.55
C GLY A 640 -30.39 19.45 22.57
N PHE A 641 -29.56 19.02 21.63
CA PHE A 641 -29.86 17.99 20.65
C PHE A 641 -28.80 16.92 20.68
N SER A 642 -29.21 15.65 20.48
CA SER A 642 -28.32 14.52 20.33
C SER A 642 -28.46 13.92 18.93
N LEU A 643 -27.36 13.70 18.27
CA LEU A 643 -27.25 12.98 17.01
C LEU A 643 -26.78 11.55 17.28
N LYS A 644 -27.57 10.57 16.88
CA LYS A 644 -27.14 9.18 16.77
C LYS A 644 -26.84 8.86 15.30
N VAL A 645 -25.66 8.31 15.02
CA VAL A 645 -25.31 7.73 13.71
C VAL A 645 -25.10 6.24 13.84
N THR A 646 -25.53 5.47 12.82
CA THR A 646 -25.43 4.01 12.81
C THR A 646 -24.93 3.54 11.46
N ASP A 647 -23.98 2.61 11.46
CA ASP A 647 -23.44 1.96 10.27
C ASP A 647 -24.35 0.83 9.75
N PRO A 648 -24.10 0.26 8.57
CA PRO A 648 -24.90 -0.84 8.03
C PRO A 648 -24.86 -2.13 8.86
N GLU A 649 -23.80 -2.35 9.63
CA GLU A 649 -23.59 -3.52 10.49
C GLU A 649 -24.26 -3.35 11.87
N GLY A 650 -24.76 -2.15 12.17
CA GLY A 650 -25.56 -1.86 13.38
C GLY A 650 -24.77 -1.28 14.54
N LEU A 651 -23.47 -1.01 14.42
CA LEU A 651 -22.75 -0.23 15.42
C LEU A 651 -23.16 1.24 15.35
N SER A 652 -23.16 1.92 16.50
CA SER A 652 -23.61 3.31 16.54
C SER A 652 -22.81 4.14 17.53
N ALA A 653 -22.76 5.44 17.28
CA ALA A 653 -22.22 6.45 18.17
C ALA A 653 -23.18 7.62 18.30
N THR A 654 -23.02 8.42 19.36
CA THR A 654 -23.81 9.61 19.61
C THR A 654 -22.91 10.78 19.90
N ASP A 655 -23.35 11.96 19.48
CA ASP A 655 -22.77 13.24 19.83
C ASP A 655 -23.89 14.27 20.12
N SER A 656 -23.56 15.40 20.70
CA SER A 656 -24.57 16.40 21.11
C SER A 656 -24.11 17.82 20.76
N VAL A 657 -25.08 18.65 20.47
CA VAL A 657 -24.88 20.06 20.17
C VAL A 657 -25.90 20.90 20.96
N THR A 658 -25.49 22.06 21.38
CA THR A 658 -26.37 23.06 21.99
C THR A 658 -26.66 24.22 21.01
N VAL A 659 -27.92 24.68 21.06
CA VAL A 659 -28.35 25.86 20.33
C VAL A 659 -28.85 26.87 21.36
N THR A 660 -28.15 27.99 21.45
CA THR A 660 -28.57 29.09 22.35
C THR A 660 -29.27 30.18 21.52
N ASN A 661 -30.54 30.37 21.79
CA ASN A 661 -31.28 31.53 21.28
C ASN A 661 -31.13 32.68 22.29
N LYS A 662 -30.34 33.68 21.95
CA LYS A 662 -30.10 34.85 22.81
C LYS A 662 -31.26 35.84 22.73
N ALA A 663 -31.46 36.55 23.83
CA ALA A 663 -32.39 37.69 23.88
C ALA A 663 -31.95 38.76 22.88
N ASP A 664 -32.96 39.41 22.24
CA ASP A 664 -32.72 40.51 21.31
C ASP A 664 -32.26 41.75 22.11
N THR A 665 -30.98 42.05 22.13
CA THR A 665 -30.38 43.21 22.78
C THR A 665 -30.09 44.32 21.75
N PRO A 666 -30.26 45.63 22.09
CA PRO A 666 -29.89 46.72 21.16
C PRO A 666 -28.40 46.69 20.84
N ASN A 667 -28.04 46.82 19.59
CA ASN A 667 -26.66 46.87 19.09
C ASN A 667 -25.86 48.03 19.74
N GLN A 668 -24.60 47.75 20.16
CA GLN A 668 -23.67 48.72 20.73
C GLN A 668 -22.54 49.02 19.73
N ALA A 669 -22.07 50.25 19.70
CA ALA A 669 -21.01 50.66 18.78
C ALA A 669 -19.65 50.03 19.17
N PRO A 670 -18.80 49.67 18.20
CA PRO A 670 -17.46 49.15 18.47
C PRO A 670 -16.59 50.17 19.22
N VAL A 671 -15.58 49.65 19.90
CA VAL A 671 -14.55 50.48 20.55
C VAL A 671 -13.22 50.23 19.85
N VAL A 672 -12.55 51.33 19.42
CA VAL A 672 -11.25 51.24 18.75
C VAL A 672 -10.18 52.13 19.41
N THR A 673 -8.95 51.61 19.53
CA THR A 673 -7.80 52.35 20.07
C THR A 673 -6.58 52.21 19.16
N LEU A 674 -5.77 53.28 19.11
CA LEU A 674 -4.47 53.32 18.42
C LEU A 674 -3.37 53.81 19.36
N ALA A 675 -2.12 53.37 19.10
CA ALA A 675 -0.97 54.02 19.68
C ALA A 675 -0.93 55.49 19.26
N PRO A 676 -0.74 56.45 20.15
CA PRO A 676 -0.89 57.91 19.86
C PRO A 676 0.13 58.42 18.83
N THR A 677 1.26 57.79 18.69
CA THR A 677 2.33 58.16 17.75
C THR A 677 3.05 56.92 17.18
N ALA A 678 3.51 57.03 15.94
CA ALA A 678 4.41 56.06 15.30
C ALA A 678 5.55 56.84 14.61
N THR A 679 6.70 56.19 14.39
CA THR A 679 7.86 56.79 13.72
C THR A 679 8.40 55.82 12.67
N VAL A 680 8.77 56.38 11.51
CA VAL A 680 9.40 55.57 10.43
C VAL A 680 10.45 56.42 9.70
N GLU A 681 11.56 55.81 9.28
CA GLU A 681 12.54 56.46 8.41
C GLU A 681 12.05 56.42 6.94
N ALA A 682 12.37 57.45 6.19
CA ALA A 682 12.06 57.54 4.75
C ALA A 682 12.52 56.30 3.98
N GLY A 683 11.60 55.67 3.24
CA GLY A 683 11.86 54.44 2.50
C GLY A 683 11.79 53.13 3.33
N LYS A 684 11.54 53.21 4.64
CA LYS A 684 11.30 52.04 5.52
C LYS A 684 9.80 51.89 5.78
N THR A 685 9.38 50.75 6.28
CA THR A 685 7.99 50.47 6.64
C THR A 685 7.78 50.44 8.14
N VAL A 686 6.57 50.83 8.59
CA VAL A 686 6.09 50.65 9.95
C VAL A 686 4.68 50.09 9.92
N SER A 687 4.36 49.20 10.86
CA SER A 687 2.99 48.66 11.03
C SER A 687 2.28 49.41 12.16
N ILE A 688 1.05 49.83 11.89
CA ILE A 688 0.17 50.52 12.85
C ILE A 688 -1.04 49.59 13.04
N VAL A 689 -1.30 49.20 14.29
CA VAL A 689 -2.34 48.24 14.64
C VAL A 689 -3.50 48.95 15.33
N ALA A 690 -4.68 48.78 14.81
CA ALA A 690 -5.93 49.19 15.47
C ALA A 690 -6.41 48.02 16.37
N SER A 691 -6.47 48.26 17.66
CA SER A 691 -7.09 47.33 18.61
C SER A 691 -8.58 47.72 18.73
N ALA A 692 -9.44 46.87 18.19
CA ALA A 692 -10.88 47.08 18.24
C ALA A 692 -11.61 45.90 18.85
N SER A 693 -12.74 46.15 19.51
CA SER A 693 -13.62 45.14 20.07
C SER A 693 -15.05 45.63 20.00
N ASP A 694 -15.97 44.72 19.85
CA ASP A 694 -17.41 44.97 19.90
C ASP A 694 -18.01 44.30 21.13
N ALA A 695 -18.95 44.97 21.81
CA ALA A 695 -19.54 44.45 23.04
C ALA A 695 -20.59 43.36 22.78
N ASP A 696 -21.20 43.36 21.60
CA ASP A 696 -22.20 42.40 21.16
C ASP A 696 -21.55 41.23 20.40
N GLY A 697 -20.25 41.34 20.08
CA GLY A 697 -19.45 40.36 19.42
C GLY A 697 -19.55 40.36 17.89
N ASP A 698 -20.01 41.47 17.33
CA ASP A 698 -20.21 41.62 15.90
C ASP A 698 -18.89 41.68 15.11
N ALA A 699 -18.94 41.28 13.86
CA ALA A 699 -17.77 41.23 12.98
C ALA A 699 -17.36 42.64 12.56
N LEU A 700 -16.12 43.05 12.89
CA LEU A 700 -15.63 44.36 12.62
C LEU A 700 -14.99 44.52 11.25
N THR A 701 -15.30 45.61 10.58
CA THR A 701 -14.64 46.06 9.35
C THR A 701 -13.80 47.32 9.61
N TYR A 702 -12.75 47.51 8.82
CA TYR A 702 -11.78 48.60 9.00
C TYR A 702 -11.66 49.42 7.73
N ALA A 703 -11.55 50.74 7.87
CA ALA A 703 -11.25 51.65 6.78
C ALA A 703 -10.25 52.74 7.23
N TRP A 704 -9.02 52.66 6.76
CA TRP A 704 -7.99 53.61 7.07
C TRP A 704 -7.98 54.77 6.11
N THR A 705 -7.87 55.98 6.66
CA THR A 705 -7.61 57.20 5.91
C THR A 705 -6.14 57.53 6.00
N VAL A 706 -5.48 57.56 4.83
CA VAL A 706 -4.04 57.83 4.70
C VAL A 706 -3.88 59.13 3.90
N PRO A 707 -3.11 60.12 4.38
CA PRO A 707 -2.93 61.40 3.67
C PRO A 707 -2.21 61.24 2.35
N ALA A 708 -2.47 62.18 1.43
CA ALA A 708 -1.82 62.19 0.12
C ALA A 708 -0.27 62.25 0.26
N GLY A 709 0.41 61.42 -0.55
CA GLY A 709 1.87 61.32 -0.54
C GLY A 709 2.43 60.25 0.37
N VAL A 710 1.63 59.61 1.22
CA VAL A 710 2.01 58.45 2.05
C VAL A 710 1.51 57.17 1.39
N SER A 711 2.41 56.24 1.13
CA SER A 711 2.06 54.92 0.58
C SER A 711 1.79 53.92 1.73
N ALA A 712 0.65 53.23 1.63
CA ALA A 712 0.26 52.25 2.64
C ALA A 712 -0.47 51.06 2.01
N THR A 713 -0.38 49.89 2.71
CA THR A 713 -1.14 48.69 2.40
C THR A 713 -1.88 48.21 3.64
N GLY A 714 -2.95 47.39 3.47
CA GLY A 714 -3.76 46.91 4.59
C GLY A 714 -4.84 47.92 5.03
N GLN A 715 -5.31 48.82 4.16
CA GLN A 715 -6.28 49.88 4.50
C GLN A 715 -7.64 49.34 4.96
N ASN A 716 -7.98 48.10 4.64
CA ASN A 716 -9.23 47.45 5.05
C ASN A 716 -8.96 46.34 6.12
N SER A 717 -7.90 46.42 6.89
CA SER A 717 -7.57 45.46 7.91
C SER A 717 -7.20 46.11 9.24
N ALA A 718 -7.16 45.33 10.32
CA ALA A 718 -6.73 45.84 11.64
C ALA A 718 -5.29 46.39 11.65
N THR A 719 -4.48 46.04 10.66
CA THR A 719 -3.07 46.47 10.58
C THR A 719 -2.81 47.24 9.28
N LEU A 720 -2.42 48.51 9.40
CA LEU A 720 -1.93 49.34 8.30
C LEU A 720 -0.41 49.29 8.24
N VAL A 721 0.14 48.92 7.09
CA VAL A 721 1.61 49.01 6.86
C VAL A 721 1.92 50.24 6.02
N VAL A 722 2.64 51.20 6.61
CA VAL A 722 2.95 52.47 5.97
C VAL A 722 4.42 52.48 5.55
N THR A 723 4.68 52.94 4.32
CA THR A 723 6.05 53.24 3.85
C THR A 723 6.32 54.72 4.02
N GLY A 724 7.39 55.07 4.74
CA GLY A 724 7.77 56.47 4.95
C GLY A 724 8.12 57.15 3.63
N PRO A 725 7.40 58.22 3.21
CA PRO A 725 7.77 58.99 2.04
C PRO A 725 9.15 59.67 2.18
N ASN A 726 9.77 60.03 1.07
CA ASN A 726 11.04 60.77 1.10
C ASN A 726 10.83 62.20 1.68
N VAL A 727 11.46 62.45 2.80
CA VAL A 727 11.42 63.78 3.45
C VAL A 727 12.84 64.28 3.70
N THR A 728 13.00 65.58 3.71
CA THR A 728 14.31 66.26 3.97
C THR A 728 14.47 66.66 5.43
N GLU A 729 13.34 66.76 6.18
CA GLU A 729 13.27 67.00 7.60
C GLU A 729 12.16 66.18 8.21
N ALA A 730 12.15 65.95 9.54
CA ALA A 730 11.14 65.17 10.21
C ALA A 730 9.73 65.74 9.97
N THR A 731 8.89 65.00 9.29
CA THR A 731 7.56 65.43 8.84
C THR A 731 6.46 64.57 9.50
N LEU A 732 5.38 65.26 9.93
CA LEU A 732 4.28 64.60 10.63
C LEU A 732 3.09 64.32 9.69
N TYR A 733 2.53 63.14 9.75
CA TYR A 733 1.34 62.73 8.98
C TYR A 733 0.27 62.17 9.91
N GLY A 734 -0.94 62.72 9.83
CA GLY A 734 -2.11 62.20 10.59
C GLY A 734 -2.75 61.03 9.88
N LEU A 735 -2.93 59.94 10.56
CA LEU A 735 -3.62 58.74 10.08
C LEU A 735 -4.88 58.48 10.93
N SER A 736 -5.96 57.98 10.35
CA SER A 736 -7.14 57.57 11.11
C SER A 736 -7.73 56.29 10.57
N VAL A 737 -8.40 55.53 11.45
CA VAL A 737 -9.18 54.36 11.11
C VAL A 737 -10.63 54.54 11.55
N LEU A 738 -11.54 54.15 10.70
CA LEU A 738 -12.94 53.91 11.01
C LEU A 738 -13.17 52.44 11.16
N VAL A 739 -13.80 52.03 12.24
CA VAL A 739 -14.19 50.62 12.51
C VAL A 739 -15.70 50.57 12.60
N SER A 740 -16.30 49.65 11.88
CA SER A 740 -17.78 49.48 11.82
C SER A 740 -18.14 48.02 12.13
N ASP A 741 -19.22 47.81 12.87
CA ASP A 741 -19.91 46.53 13.10
C ASP A 741 -20.97 46.25 12.01
N GLY A 742 -21.13 47.16 11.04
CA GLY A 742 -22.12 47.08 9.97
C GLY A 742 -23.35 47.96 10.23
N ALA A 743 -23.60 48.45 11.45
CA ALA A 743 -24.70 49.32 11.87
C ALA A 743 -24.21 50.58 12.56
N LEU A 744 -23.21 50.52 13.39
CA LEU A 744 -22.62 51.62 14.14
C LEU A 744 -21.10 51.71 13.90
N ASP A 745 -20.54 52.88 14.10
CA ASP A 745 -19.12 53.17 13.79
C ASP A 745 -18.36 53.75 14.97
N ALA A 746 -17.06 53.46 15.06
CA ALA A 746 -16.11 54.17 15.92
C ALA A 746 -14.84 54.53 15.17
N SER A 747 -14.15 55.59 15.58
CA SER A 747 -12.93 56.05 14.92
C SER A 747 -11.80 56.35 15.92
N ALA A 748 -10.56 56.14 15.46
CA ALA A 748 -9.33 56.51 16.20
C ALA A 748 -8.32 57.11 15.23
N SER A 749 -7.39 57.94 15.77
CA SER A 749 -6.33 58.57 14.97
C SER A 749 -4.96 58.50 15.64
N THR A 750 -3.89 58.52 14.83
CA THR A 750 -2.51 58.52 15.29
C THR A 750 -1.66 59.46 14.41
N ASN A 751 -0.57 59.93 14.96
CA ASN A 751 0.41 60.73 14.24
C ASN A 751 1.66 59.91 13.87
N LEU A 752 1.96 59.86 12.59
CA LEU A 752 3.17 59.23 12.05
C LEU A 752 4.25 60.27 11.80
N THR A 753 5.37 60.16 12.46
CA THR A 753 6.57 60.97 12.18
C THR A 753 7.50 60.25 11.20
N VAL A 754 7.72 60.83 10.03
CA VAL A 754 8.69 60.32 9.05
C VAL A 754 9.98 61.08 9.22
N THR A 755 11.09 60.41 9.47
CA THR A 755 12.42 60.98 9.58
C THR A 755 13.20 60.81 8.26
N PRO A 756 14.10 61.77 7.91
CA PRO A 756 14.93 61.68 6.71
C PRO A 756 15.79 60.39 6.71
N LYS A 757 16.02 59.88 5.52
CA LYS A 757 16.91 58.71 5.33
C LYS A 757 18.31 59.06 5.75
N VAL A 758 18.88 58.32 6.70
CA VAL A 758 20.27 58.44 7.10
C VAL A 758 21.15 57.82 6.00
N VAL A 759 21.81 58.63 5.20
CA VAL A 759 22.76 58.19 4.20
C VAL A 759 24.07 57.83 4.94
N GLY A 760 24.19 56.63 5.34
CA GLY A 760 25.49 56.07 5.80
C GLY A 760 26.41 55.96 4.61
N GLY A 761 27.47 56.81 4.58
CA GLY A 761 28.48 56.73 3.53
C GLY A 761 29.32 55.46 3.62
N GLY A 762 28.93 54.43 2.88
CA GLY A 762 29.76 53.29 2.55
C GLY A 762 30.34 53.53 1.16
N CYS A 763 31.66 53.35 1.00
CA CYS A 763 32.28 53.27 -0.32
C CYS A 763 31.84 51.94 -0.93
N ASP A 764 31.38 51.93 -2.20
CA ASP A 764 31.04 50.72 -2.94
C ASP A 764 32.30 49.86 -3.09
N ALA A 765 32.35 48.75 -2.35
CA ALA A 765 33.51 47.87 -2.36
C ALA A 765 33.21 46.65 -3.24
N THR A 766 33.76 46.63 -4.42
CA THR A 766 33.72 45.50 -5.33
C THR A 766 35.15 44.99 -5.60
N ASP A 767 35.30 43.71 -5.81
CA ASP A 767 36.60 43.11 -6.21
C ASP A 767 36.66 43.03 -7.75
N PRO A 768 37.55 43.73 -8.41
CA PRO A 768 37.67 43.71 -9.85
C PRO A 768 38.01 42.32 -10.41
N ASN A 769 38.53 41.41 -9.58
CA ASN A 769 38.87 40.05 -9.99
C ASN A 769 37.73 39.06 -9.79
N ALA A 770 36.61 39.48 -9.21
CA ALA A 770 35.48 38.57 -8.92
C ALA A 770 34.96 37.87 -10.19
N GLY A 771 35.01 38.53 -11.34
CA GLY A 771 34.62 37.93 -12.64
C GLY A 771 35.51 36.79 -13.13
N ASN A 772 36.67 36.55 -12.54
CA ASN A 772 37.54 35.44 -12.85
C ASN A 772 37.17 34.12 -12.13
N TYR A 773 36.17 34.15 -11.23
CA TYR A 773 35.73 33.01 -10.45
C TYR A 773 34.33 32.61 -10.88
N PRO A 774 33.98 31.30 -10.83
CA PRO A 774 32.63 30.82 -11.15
C PRO A 774 31.59 31.53 -10.26
N ALA A 775 30.46 31.91 -10.84
CA ALA A 775 29.36 32.50 -10.09
C ALA A 775 28.74 31.45 -9.15
N TRP A 776 28.49 31.81 -7.90
CA TRP A 776 27.80 30.94 -6.97
C TRP A 776 26.38 30.60 -7.47
N GLN A 777 25.98 29.34 -7.28
CA GLN A 777 24.66 28.84 -7.63
C GLN A 777 24.09 28.03 -6.48
N THR A 778 22.82 28.21 -6.20
CA THR A 778 22.13 27.59 -5.04
C THR A 778 22.03 26.06 -5.13
N SER A 779 22.04 25.49 -6.34
CA SER A 779 21.92 24.05 -6.57
C SER A 779 23.26 23.31 -6.60
N VAL A 780 24.38 24.03 -6.62
CA VAL A 780 25.71 23.42 -6.75
C VAL A 780 26.28 23.12 -5.37
N VAL A 781 26.91 21.94 -5.26
CA VAL A 781 27.69 21.54 -4.08
C VAL A 781 29.09 22.14 -4.18
N TYR A 782 29.54 22.75 -3.09
CA TYR A 782 30.89 23.30 -2.95
C TYR A 782 31.64 22.58 -1.81
N ASN A 783 32.82 22.10 -2.13
CA ASN A 783 33.69 21.40 -1.17
C ASN A 783 34.69 22.36 -0.52
N THR A 784 35.33 21.92 0.55
CA THR A 784 36.34 22.69 1.24
C THR A 784 37.43 23.15 0.26
N GLY A 785 37.58 24.44 0.11
CA GLY A 785 38.57 25.06 -0.74
C GLY A 785 38.04 25.65 -2.06
N ASP A 786 36.82 25.26 -2.47
CA ASP A 786 36.19 25.79 -3.68
C ASP A 786 35.97 27.30 -3.58
N THR A 787 36.24 28.02 -4.68
CA THR A 787 36.14 29.47 -4.76
C THR A 787 35.07 29.89 -5.76
N VAL A 788 34.25 30.84 -5.37
CA VAL A 788 33.15 31.37 -6.21
C VAL A 788 33.07 32.88 -6.13
N SER A 789 32.43 33.49 -7.12
CA SER A 789 32.02 34.88 -7.06
C SER A 789 30.57 35.01 -6.66
N HIS A 790 30.28 35.92 -5.73
CA HIS A 790 28.93 36.31 -5.36
C HIS A 790 28.91 37.78 -4.91
N SER A 791 27.92 38.53 -5.44
CA SER A 791 27.78 39.98 -5.17
C SER A 791 29.07 40.78 -5.45
N GLN A 792 29.75 40.46 -6.57
CA GLN A 792 31.01 41.08 -7.01
C GLN A 792 32.16 40.90 -6.01
N LEU A 793 32.16 39.89 -5.21
CA LEU A 793 33.18 39.50 -4.24
C LEU A 793 33.56 38.04 -4.43
N VAL A 794 34.78 37.67 -4.01
CA VAL A 794 35.30 36.30 -4.09
C VAL A 794 35.19 35.63 -2.70
N TRP A 795 34.62 34.43 -2.69
CA TRP A 795 34.38 33.65 -1.50
C TRP A 795 34.99 32.26 -1.63
N LYS A 796 35.43 31.68 -0.53
CA LYS A 796 35.97 30.32 -0.43
C LYS A 796 35.15 29.50 0.52
N ALA A 797 34.75 28.30 0.11
CA ALA A 797 34.09 27.36 0.98
C ALA A 797 35.06 26.86 2.07
N LYS A 798 34.68 26.96 3.32
CA LYS A 798 35.45 26.51 4.49
C LYS A 798 35.30 25.02 4.74
N TYR A 799 34.14 24.47 4.39
CA TYR A 799 33.77 23.07 4.42
C TYR A 799 32.63 22.82 3.42
N TRP A 800 32.19 21.59 3.27
CA TRP A 800 31.11 21.23 2.34
C TRP A 800 29.87 22.09 2.55
N THR A 801 29.30 22.61 1.47
CA THR A 801 28.09 23.43 1.52
C THR A 801 27.30 23.39 0.21
N GLN A 802 25.96 23.43 0.33
CA GLN A 802 25.01 23.55 -0.76
C GLN A 802 23.85 24.45 -0.33
N GLY A 803 23.37 25.33 -1.19
CA GLY A 803 22.25 26.22 -0.89
C GLY A 803 22.56 27.40 0.01
N ASN A 804 23.68 27.41 0.74
CA ASN A 804 24.07 28.52 1.62
C ASN A 804 24.71 29.65 0.80
N THR A 805 24.04 30.81 0.77
CA THR A 805 24.53 31.98 0.02
C THR A 805 25.78 32.56 0.68
N PRO A 806 26.85 32.82 -0.10
CA PRO A 806 28.06 33.48 0.43
C PRO A 806 27.78 34.84 1.04
N SER A 807 28.14 35.00 2.30
CA SER A 807 28.03 36.27 3.03
C SER A 807 28.99 36.31 4.21
N ARG A 808 29.25 37.49 4.75
CA ARG A 808 30.11 37.68 5.93
C ARG A 808 29.62 37.03 7.22
N THR A 809 28.33 36.72 7.26
CA THR A 809 27.67 36.09 8.40
C THR A 809 27.41 34.60 8.19
N ALA A 810 27.65 34.04 7.00
CA ALA A 810 27.49 32.63 6.69
C ALA A 810 28.76 31.86 7.10
N ASP A 811 28.65 30.97 8.08
CA ASP A 811 29.80 30.22 8.63
C ASP A 811 30.51 29.33 7.58
N GLN A 812 29.81 28.95 6.54
CA GLN A 812 30.31 28.10 5.45
C GLN A 812 31.31 28.81 4.53
N TRP A 813 31.30 30.14 4.50
CA TRP A 813 32.05 30.91 3.55
C TRP A 813 33.13 31.81 4.21
N LEU A 814 34.23 31.95 3.53
CA LEU A 814 35.33 32.88 3.88
C LEU A 814 35.45 33.90 2.74
N LEU A 815 35.38 35.20 3.08
CA LEU A 815 35.61 36.26 2.14
C LEU A 815 37.13 36.31 1.78
N LEU A 816 37.47 36.23 0.51
CA LEU A 816 38.81 36.35 0.01
C LEU A 816 39.12 37.75 -0.53
N SER A 817 38.11 38.48 -0.99
CA SER A 817 38.28 39.84 -1.52
C SER A 817 38.82 40.81 -0.45
N GLN A 818 39.85 41.50 -0.76
CA GLN A 818 40.53 42.50 0.10
C GLN A 818 39.77 43.84 0.02
N VAL A 819 38.52 43.86 0.46
CA VAL A 819 37.62 45.01 0.36
C VAL A 819 37.12 45.44 1.74
N ASP A 820 36.84 46.71 1.91
CA ASP A 820 36.31 47.27 3.15
C ASP A 820 34.78 47.43 3.02
N LEU A 821 34.05 46.49 3.61
CA LEU A 821 32.60 46.43 3.55
C LEU A 821 31.90 47.19 4.70
N GLY A 822 32.66 47.92 5.53
CA GLY A 822 32.14 48.63 6.68
C GLY A 822 31.80 47.69 7.85
N TRP A 823 31.34 48.26 8.96
CA TRP A 823 30.87 47.52 10.15
C TRP A 823 29.53 46.84 9.88
N ASP A 824 29.38 45.63 10.41
CA ASP A 824 28.15 44.83 10.35
C ASP A 824 27.92 44.11 11.70
N ALA A 825 26.73 44.26 12.27
CA ALA A 825 26.38 43.71 13.57
C ALA A 825 26.39 42.15 13.61
N GLY A 826 26.22 41.47 12.48
CA GLY A 826 26.25 40.01 12.37
C GLY A 826 27.66 39.42 12.27
N VAL A 827 28.67 40.26 12.04
CA VAL A 827 30.08 39.85 11.84
C VAL A 827 30.85 39.89 13.18
N VAL A 828 31.70 38.89 13.37
CA VAL A 828 32.67 38.87 14.49
C VAL A 828 33.92 39.64 14.12
N TYR A 829 34.36 40.54 15.00
CA TYR A 829 35.61 41.28 14.90
C TYR A 829 36.52 40.86 16.06
N ASN A 830 37.70 40.41 15.75
CA ASN A 830 38.71 40.08 16.75
C ASN A 830 39.60 41.32 17.11
N GLY A 831 40.23 41.27 18.25
CA GLY A 831 41.10 42.35 18.69
C GLY A 831 42.15 42.72 17.62
N GLY A 832 42.25 44.02 17.30
CA GLY A 832 43.12 44.53 16.25
C GLY A 832 42.44 44.69 14.88
N GLN A 833 41.32 44.08 14.61
CA GLN A 833 40.56 44.26 13.33
C GLN A 833 39.87 45.61 13.31
N THR A 834 39.73 46.15 12.10
CA THR A 834 39.15 47.46 11.85
C THR A 834 37.80 47.34 11.11
N ALA A 835 36.93 48.32 11.36
CA ALA A 835 35.69 48.47 10.64
C ALA A 835 35.38 49.96 10.43
N ARG A 836 34.79 50.31 9.27
CA ARG A 836 34.30 51.68 9.04
C ARG A 836 32.87 51.80 9.52
N TYR A 837 32.62 52.84 10.27
CA TYR A 837 31.28 53.20 10.73
C TYR A 837 31.14 54.69 10.94
N ASN A 838 30.05 55.27 10.42
CA ASN A 838 29.80 56.75 10.51
C ASN A 838 30.96 57.65 10.08
N GLY A 839 31.62 57.34 8.95
CA GLY A 839 32.69 58.13 8.37
C GLY A 839 34.04 58.10 9.15
N ARG A 840 34.19 57.16 10.07
CA ARG A 840 35.38 56.89 10.84
C ARG A 840 35.82 55.43 10.77
N VAL A 841 37.10 55.20 10.99
CA VAL A 841 37.66 53.85 11.10
C VAL A 841 37.82 53.50 12.60
N TRP A 842 37.25 52.39 13.00
CA TRP A 842 37.25 51.90 14.36
C TRP A 842 38.05 50.61 14.46
N LYS A 843 38.82 50.43 15.47
CA LYS A 843 39.66 49.27 15.78
C LYS A 843 39.10 48.55 16.97
N ALA A 844 38.76 47.25 16.85
CA ALA A 844 38.35 46.42 17.99
C ALA A 844 39.53 46.17 18.94
N SER A 845 39.33 46.43 20.21
CA SER A 845 40.34 46.18 21.24
C SER A 845 40.46 44.69 21.61
N TYR A 846 39.35 43.98 21.55
CA TYR A 846 39.22 42.54 21.76
C TYR A 846 38.04 42.00 20.97
N TRP A 847 37.71 40.73 21.13
CA TRP A 847 36.61 40.07 20.38
C TRP A 847 35.27 40.77 20.63
N THR A 848 34.53 41.05 19.58
CA THR A 848 33.20 41.66 19.65
C THR A 848 32.30 41.19 18.52
N LYS A 849 30.99 41.13 18.79
CA LYS A 849 29.93 40.89 17.79
C LYS A 849 28.68 41.67 18.22
N GLY A 850 28.15 42.48 17.30
CA GLY A 850 26.95 43.27 17.56
C GLY A 850 27.18 44.60 18.27
N ASP A 851 28.35 44.82 18.88
CA ASP A 851 28.68 46.07 19.54
C ASP A 851 28.95 47.19 18.51
N VAL A 852 28.23 48.28 18.64
CA VAL A 852 28.26 49.37 17.65
C VAL A 852 29.51 50.29 17.88
N PRO A 853 30.35 50.52 16.83
CA PRO A 853 31.47 51.45 16.91
C PRO A 853 31.04 52.85 17.24
N GLY A 854 31.77 53.52 18.21
CA GLY A 854 31.43 54.85 18.72
C GLY A 854 30.39 54.82 19.87
N VAL A 855 29.81 53.66 20.16
CA VAL A 855 28.88 53.48 21.31
C VAL A 855 29.53 52.52 22.32
N ALA A 856 30.01 51.38 21.88
CA ALA A 856 30.58 50.36 22.77
C ALA A 856 32.07 50.61 22.98
N ALA A 857 32.56 50.50 24.23
CA ALA A 857 33.97 50.76 24.65
C ALA A 857 34.98 49.76 24.03
N VAL A 858 34.54 48.67 23.40
CA VAL A 858 35.39 47.73 22.68
C VAL A 858 36.00 48.35 21.42
N TRP A 859 35.42 49.43 20.90
CA TRP A 859 35.87 50.12 19.70
C TRP A 859 36.68 51.33 19.99
N VAL A 860 37.91 51.44 19.46
CA VAL A 860 38.77 52.61 19.55
C VAL A 860 38.76 53.33 18.18
N ASP A 861 38.42 54.59 18.21
CA ASP A 861 38.49 55.44 17.03
C ASP A 861 39.94 55.67 16.60
N ILE A 862 40.26 55.34 15.35
CA ILE A 862 41.62 55.46 14.81
C ILE A 862 41.72 56.51 13.67
N GLY A 863 40.63 57.26 13.41
CA GLY A 863 40.66 58.38 12.50
C GLY A 863 39.53 58.47 11.52
N ALA A 864 39.50 59.51 10.68
CA ALA A 864 38.51 59.64 9.63
C ALA A 864 38.68 58.61 8.54
N ALA A 865 37.53 58.06 8.01
CA ALA A 865 37.54 57.15 6.89
C ALA A 865 37.70 57.94 5.58
N THR A 866 38.80 57.72 4.86
CA THR A 866 38.98 58.25 3.53
C THR A 866 38.67 57.16 2.48
N CYS A 867 37.73 57.42 1.56
CA CYS A 867 37.57 56.57 0.38
C CYS A 867 38.70 56.95 -0.62
N GLN A 868 39.52 56.00 -1.04
CA GLN A 868 40.42 56.14 -2.19
C GLN A 868 39.72 55.66 -3.43
#